data_5fa53359628fa138d95c88fead5656bb
#
_entry.id   5fa53359628fa138d95c88fead5656bb
#
_cell.length_a   1.000
_cell.length_b   1.000
_cell.length_c   1.000
_cell.angle_alpha   90.00
_cell.angle_beta   90.00
_cell.angle_gamma   90.00
#
_symmetry.space_group_name_H-M   'P 1'
#
loop_
_entity.id
_entity.type
_entity.pdbx_description
1 polymer ?
#
loop_
_entity_poly.entity_id
_entity_poly.type
_entity_poly.pdbx_seq_one_letter_code
_entity_poly.pdbx_strand_id
1 'polypeptide(L)'
;MRRVTFSRNYTISLSRTCQCYCKYCAFATHQAHIHPPEEVERRLDEAVKHRAKELLFLTGEKPEVNPIVAEQLRAWGHSDFTDYVIWACERALERGILPHTNIGAIGERDLGRLREVTASQGLMLESASERLMQTVHAGSPTKHPAHRLATIEAAGRLKIPFTTGILVGIGETPEERNESLEAIATLQHRYGHIQEVIIQNFVPHPRYYGQEPADIAAEASDRRWREGAAPRASLDSGLASPSTPENHGPETAEVEEAQSRSVPLPDWACPISIEDLKFLISETARLMPDVGVQVPPNLSDWWPELIDAGATDLGGLSANGDHISPEHPFPSPNQVRKELAPRGQALTERLCVYAKYMNREWMEQGVLDVIKLKYWSFIPRLGSGRISEEKIDPGIAFEAIAKGREGVLLSEDELTALFSETRPEVIETMRVAADGLRTDLAGDTATFVVNRNINFTNICTVGCAFCGFGQGRRSPDAYESTEDEFIARVEDAVAYGATELCMQGGIHPDIKLEDYGRWLELAKSVAPQIHLHAYSPMEVDHMCEVSGLPPSEVFEYLISCGLGSTPGTAAEVLDDGVRQRISPNKLPAARWVEIIEASHNAGLNSTSTVMFGHIEEPRELARHIAVVRSLQERTGGITEFVPLSFIPFNTLLGRTHGVEEISIEENLKHTAAFRLGLGRTITNLQASWVKMGLEGATEALRWGVNDLGGTLMEESISRMAGSQHGVRLEVDELIGAAHRAGRRAAQRDTGYRLLRSWPDSSADPIGAPGPEAELAGMTTGPGRD
;
A
#
# COMPACT_ATOMS: atom_id res chain seq x y z
N MET A 1 -7.92 -6.91 -9.36
CA MET A 1 -8.51 -6.65 -8.03
C MET A 1 -9.11 -5.24 -7.97
N ARG A 2 -10.30 -5.07 -7.40
CA ARG A 2 -10.89 -3.76 -7.16
C ARG A 2 -10.14 -3.05 -6.03
N ARG A 3 -9.90 -1.72 -6.16
CA ARG A 3 -9.21 -0.93 -5.14
C ARG A 3 -10.17 -0.41 -4.07
N VAL A 4 -9.76 -0.52 -2.82
CA VAL A 4 -10.38 0.15 -1.67
C VAL A 4 -9.32 1.06 -1.05
N THR A 5 -9.66 2.33 -0.83
CA THR A 5 -8.68 3.31 -0.36
C THR A 5 -8.85 3.64 1.13
N PHE A 6 -7.77 4.12 1.74
CA PHE A 6 -7.75 4.66 3.10
C PHE A 6 -6.67 5.74 3.22
N SER A 7 -6.78 6.63 4.20
CA SER A 7 -5.71 7.54 4.58
C SER A 7 -5.11 7.14 5.94
N ARG A 8 -3.80 7.36 6.09
CA ARG A 8 -3.12 7.18 7.38
C ARG A 8 -3.21 8.47 8.16
N ASN A 9 -4.21 8.55 9.02
CA ASN A 9 -4.50 9.75 9.77
C ASN A 9 -4.09 9.68 11.24
N TYR A 10 -4.01 10.86 11.85
CA TYR A 10 -3.93 11.10 13.29
C TYR A 10 -4.92 12.21 13.63
N THR A 11 -5.80 11.99 14.60
CA THR A 11 -6.86 12.95 14.95
C THR A 11 -6.45 13.81 16.14
N ILE A 12 -6.63 15.12 16.01
CA ILE A 12 -6.51 16.06 17.13
C ILE A 12 -7.87 16.79 17.32
N SER A 13 -8.49 16.56 18.48
CA SER A 13 -9.71 17.25 18.87
C SER A 13 -9.35 18.56 19.57
N LEU A 14 -9.12 19.64 18.80
CA LEU A 14 -8.67 20.94 19.36
C LEU A 14 -9.60 21.45 20.45
N SER A 15 -10.91 21.29 20.27
CA SER A 15 -11.93 21.65 21.26
C SER A 15 -13.11 20.69 21.18
N ARG A 16 -13.63 20.28 22.34
CA ARG A 16 -14.90 19.56 22.46
C ARG A 16 -16.06 20.48 22.80
N THR A 17 -15.81 21.74 23.17
CA THR A 17 -16.85 22.73 23.40
C THR A 17 -17.64 22.96 22.11
N CYS A 18 -18.96 22.85 22.19
CA CYS A 18 -19.85 22.93 21.02
C CYS A 18 -21.11 23.73 21.35
N GLN A 19 -21.55 24.54 20.38
CA GLN A 19 -22.84 25.26 20.52
C GLN A 19 -24.08 24.41 20.24
N CYS A 20 -23.88 23.21 19.63
CA CYS A 20 -24.96 22.32 19.20
C CYS A 20 -25.30 21.27 20.25
N TYR A 21 -26.59 20.89 20.32
CA TYR A 21 -27.14 19.88 21.23
C TYR A 21 -27.70 18.68 20.48
N CYS A 22 -26.88 18.09 19.59
CA CYS A 22 -27.30 16.92 18.82
C CYS A 22 -27.50 15.72 19.73
N LYS A 23 -28.69 15.10 19.74
CA LYS A 23 -29.02 13.99 20.64
C LYS A 23 -28.15 12.74 20.43
N TYR A 24 -27.55 12.57 19.26
CA TYR A 24 -26.69 11.45 18.94
C TYR A 24 -25.21 11.67 19.29
N CYS A 25 -24.80 12.88 19.68
CA CYS A 25 -23.41 13.23 19.83
C CYS A 25 -22.84 12.85 21.21
N ALA A 26 -21.88 11.95 21.25
CA ALA A 26 -21.14 11.60 22.45
C ALA A 26 -19.81 12.37 22.61
N PHE A 27 -19.42 13.12 21.59
CA PHE A 27 -18.15 13.85 21.52
C PHE A 27 -18.22 15.21 22.23
N ALA A 28 -19.28 15.98 21.98
CA ALA A 28 -19.38 17.37 22.42
C ALA A 28 -19.47 17.53 23.95
N THR A 29 -19.02 18.68 24.42
CA THR A 29 -19.27 19.17 25.78
C THR A 29 -19.70 20.63 25.71
N HIS A 30 -20.53 21.06 26.70
CA HIS A 30 -20.96 22.44 26.84
C HIS A 30 -20.13 23.18 27.90
N GLN A 31 -19.16 22.49 28.52
CA GLN A 31 -18.14 23.12 29.38
C GLN A 31 -16.97 23.64 28.51
N ALA A 32 -16.22 24.61 29.05
CA ALA A 32 -15.03 25.11 28.38
C ALA A 32 -14.01 24.00 28.25
N HIS A 33 -13.65 23.70 27.03
CA HIS A 33 -12.61 22.72 26.71
C HIS A 33 -11.90 23.14 25.42
N ILE A 34 -10.65 23.45 25.50
CA ILE A 34 -9.76 23.71 24.37
C ILE A 34 -8.34 23.30 24.76
N HIS A 35 -7.65 22.60 23.87
CA HIS A 35 -6.26 22.24 24.08
C HIS A 35 -5.37 23.48 23.98
N PRO A 36 -4.45 23.70 24.94
CA PRO A 36 -3.49 24.79 24.85
C PRO A 36 -2.42 24.50 23.76
N PRO A 37 -1.72 25.55 23.25
CA PRO A 37 -0.73 25.38 22.19
C PRO A 37 0.32 24.31 22.46
N GLU A 38 0.82 24.19 23.68
CA GLU A 38 1.84 23.22 24.06
C GLU A 38 1.34 21.77 23.93
N GLU A 39 0.07 21.54 24.22
CA GLU A 39 -0.56 20.23 24.07
C GLU A 39 -0.76 19.88 22.58
N VAL A 40 -1.12 20.87 21.77
CA VAL A 40 -1.24 20.68 20.31
C VAL A 40 0.12 20.32 19.71
N GLU A 41 1.18 21.06 20.07
CA GLU A 41 2.56 20.77 19.62
C GLU A 41 3.00 19.34 20.00
N ARG A 42 2.73 18.92 21.24
CA ARG A 42 3.03 17.57 21.71
C ARG A 42 2.31 16.50 20.88
N ARG A 43 1.02 16.70 20.58
CA ARG A 43 0.23 15.77 19.75
C ARG A 43 0.67 15.75 18.30
N LEU A 44 1.14 16.86 17.77
CA LEU A 44 1.75 16.92 16.44
C LEU A 44 3.03 16.09 16.37
N ASP A 45 3.86 16.15 17.41
CA ASP A 45 5.08 15.33 17.49
C ASP A 45 4.75 13.83 17.61
N GLU A 46 3.66 13.47 18.30
CA GLU A 46 3.15 12.10 18.33
C GLU A 46 2.66 11.64 16.95
N ALA A 47 1.94 12.50 16.22
CA ALA A 47 1.50 12.20 14.85
C ALA A 47 2.67 11.88 13.92
N VAL A 48 3.79 12.60 14.07
CA VAL A 48 5.04 12.31 13.32
C VAL A 48 5.56 10.90 13.69
N LYS A 49 5.62 10.55 14.98
CA LYS A 49 6.07 9.21 15.43
C LYS A 49 5.19 8.09 14.87
N HIS A 50 3.89 8.33 14.74
CA HIS A 50 2.93 7.40 14.13
C HIS A 50 2.96 7.40 12.59
N ARG A 51 3.88 8.16 11.96
CA ARG A 51 4.01 8.27 10.50
C ARG A 51 2.71 8.70 9.82
N ALA A 52 1.92 9.55 10.49
CA ALA A 52 0.68 10.08 9.94
C ALA A 52 0.98 10.92 8.68
N LYS A 53 0.15 10.76 7.66
CA LYS A 53 0.19 11.58 6.43
C LYS A 53 -0.90 12.62 6.43
N GLU A 54 -1.96 12.35 7.17
CA GLU A 54 -3.10 13.23 7.39
C GLU A 54 -3.20 13.60 8.87
N LEU A 55 -3.46 14.85 9.14
CA LEU A 55 -3.88 15.34 10.45
C LEU A 55 -5.32 15.81 10.37
N LEU A 56 -6.23 15.07 11.00
CA LEU A 56 -7.63 15.46 11.11
C LEU A 56 -7.82 16.37 12.33
N PHE A 57 -8.11 17.64 12.07
CA PHE A 57 -8.61 18.55 13.10
C PHE A 57 -10.13 18.43 13.22
N LEU A 58 -10.58 17.76 14.27
CA LEU A 58 -11.98 17.57 14.60
C LEU A 58 -12.34 18.43 15.82
N THR A 59 -13.45 19.16 15.76
CA THR A 59 -13.83 20.06 16.86
C THR A 59 -15.34 20.12 17.07
N GLY A 60 -15.74 20.57 18.27
CA GLY A 60 -17.09 21.11 18.45
C GLY A 60 -17.28 22.38 17.59
N GLU A 61 -18.53 22.68 17.26
CA GLU A 61 -18.87 23.85 16.43
C GLU A 61 -18.87 25.13 17.26
N LYS A 62 -18.14 26.17 16.79
CA LYS A 62 -18.01 27.50 17.39
C LYS A 62 -17.73 27.47 18.90
N PRO A 63 -16.63 26.88 19.33
CA PRO A 63 -16.31 26.76 20.75
C PRO A 63 -16.16 28.11 21.46
N GLU A 64 -15.83 29.18 20.73
CA GLU A 64 -15.68 30.55 21.23
C GLU A 64 -16.99 31.23 21.64
N VAL A 65 -18.14 30.59 21.40
CA VAL A 65 -19.40 31.07 22.03
C VAL A 65 -19.34 30.90 23.55
N ASN A 66 -18.47 30.02 24.04
CA ASN A 66 -18.14 29.95 25.46
C ASN A 66 -17.14 31.05 25.82
N PRO A 67 -17.50 31.96 26.77
CA PRO A 67 -16.63 33.11 27.11
C PRO A 67 -15.24 32.72 27.61
N ILE A 68 -15.10 31.59 28.32
CA ILE A 68 -13.81 31.11 28.83
C ILE A 68 -12.93 30.70 27.65
N VAL A 69 -13.45 29.98 26.67
CA VAL A 69 -12.71 29.58 25.46
C VAL A 69 -12.30 30.82 24.67
N ALA A 70 -13.20 31.79 24.52
CA ALA A 70 -12.89 33.05 23.84
C ALA A 70 -11.78 33.87 24.56
N GLU A 71 -11.76 33.84 25.89
CA GLU A 71 -10.70 34.49 26.69
C GLU A 71 -9.37 33.75 26.53
N GLN A 72 -9.35 32.43 26.58
CA GLN A 72 -8.14 31.64 26.35
C GLN A 72 -7.54 31.87 24.97
N LEU A 73 -8.36 31.89 23.91
CA LEU A 73 -7.89 32.20 22.54
C LEU A 73 -7.20 33.56 22.48
N ARG A 74 -7.82 34.59 23.06
CA ARG A 74 -7.21 35.93 23.12
C ARG A 74 -5.91 35.98 23.95
N ALA A 75 -5.87 35.22 25.06
CA ALA A 75 -4.65 35.13 25.88
C ALA A 75 -3.48 34.45 25.13
N TRP A 76 -3.76 33.56 24.20
CA TRP A 76 -2.78 32.94 23.31
C TRP A 76 -2.48 33.76 22.04
N GLY A 77 -3.14 34.91 21.85
CA GLY A 77 -2.91 35.82 20.72
C GLY A 77 -3.77 35.57 19.50
N HIS A 78 -4.79 34.71 19.61
CA HIS A 78 -5.70 34.39 18.51
C HIS A 78 -6.96 35.23 18.51
N SER A 79 -7.34 35.74 17.33
CA SER A 79 -8.51 36.62 17.16
C SER A 79 -9.84 35.86 17.28
N ASP A 80 -9.90 34.64 16.82
CA ASP A 80 -11.05 33.74 16.80
C ASP A 80 -10.59 32.27 16.80
N PHE A 81 -11.53 31.33 16.85
CA PHE A 81 -11.19 29.91 16.83
C PHE A 81 -10.64 29.46 15.48
N THR A 82 -11.10 30.03 14.37
CA THR A 82 -10.55 29.73 13.03
C THR A 82 -9.09 30.11 12.94
N ASP A 83 -8.68 31.24 13.54
CA ASP A 83 -7.29 31.66 13.62
C ASP A 83 -6.41 30.64 14.36
N TYR A 84 -6.92 30.10 15.45
CA TYR A 84 -6.24 29.02 16.18
C TYR A 84 -6.11 27.72 15.39
N VAL A 85 -7.15 27.35 14.62
CA VAL A 85 -7.08 26.19 13.71
C VAL A 85 -6.05 26.41 12.60
N ILE A 86 -5.99 27.63 12.04
CA ILE A 86 -4.99 27.98 11.01
C ILE A 86 -3.58 27.81 11.57
N TRP A 87 -3.31 28.37 12.75
CA TRP A 87 -2.04 28.19 13.45
C TRP A 87 -1.68 26.70 13.60
N ALA A 88 -2.64 25.86 14.05
CA ALA A 88 -2.41 24.44 14.20
C ALA A 88 -2.12 23.73 12.86
N CYS A 89 -2.80 24.14 11.77
CA CYS A 89 -2.54 23.64 10.42
C CYS A 89 -1.14 24.02 9.93
N GLU A 90 -0.69 25.25 10.18
CA GLU A 90 0.67 25.68 9.85
C GLU A 90 1.73 24.84 10.57
N ARG A 91 1.53 24.55 11.87
CA ARG A 91 2.42 23.66 12.65
C ARG A 91 2.44 22.25 12.12
N ALA A 92 1.31 21.74 11.60
CA ALA A 92 1.24 20.43 10.94
C ALA A 92 2.01 20.41 9.62
N LEU A 93 1.84 21.44 8.77
CA LEU A 93 2.56 21.57 7.51
C LEU A 93 4.08 21.69 7.70
N GLU A 94 4.55 22.39 8.73
CA GLU A 94 5.98 22.46 9.07
C GLU A 94 6.58 21.09 9.39
N ARG A 95 5.79 20.22 10.00
CA ARG A 95 6.16 18.80 10.24
C ARG A 95 5.97 17.92 9.01
N GLY A 96 5.34 18.49 7.96
CA GLY A 96 5.03 17.83 6.71
C GLY A 96 3.88 16.83 6.80
N ILE A 97 2.92 17.08 7.68
CA ILE A 97 1.66 16.33 7.73
C ILE A 97 0.58 17.21 7.09
N LEU A 98 -0.28 16.62 6.27
CA LEU A 98 -1.31 17.36 5.54
C LEU A 98 -2.55 17.56 6.40
N PRO A 99 -2.97 18.83 6.65
CA PRO A 99 -4.16 19.11 7.44
C PRO A 99 -5.45 18.81 6.66
N HIS A 100 -6.37 18.13 7.32
CA HIS A 100 -7.80 18.03 6.98
C HIS A 100 -8.61 18.61 8.14
N THR A 101 -9.52 19.55 7.87
CA THR A 101 -10.28 20.20 8.93
C THR A 101 -11.78 19.87 8.86
N ASN A 102 -12.36 19.52 10.02
CA ASN A 102 -13.80 19.34 10.20
C ASN A 102 -14.23 20.10 11.47
N ILE A 103 -14.48 21.40 11.32
CA ILE A 103 -14.73 22.33 12.44
C ILE A 103 -16.16 22.86 12.48
N GLY A 104 -17.07 22.19 11.76
CA GLY A 104 -18.49 22.55 11.71
C GLY A 104 -18.84 23.54 10.60
N ALA A 105 -20.08 24.07 10.64
CA ALA A 105 -20.57 24.99 9.63
C ALA A 105 -19.96 26.38 9.83
N ILE A 106 -19.19 26.85 8.84
CA ILE A 106 -18.51 28.16 8.83
C ILE A 106 -18.79 28.90 7.52
N GLY A 107 -18.57 30.22 7.56
CA GLY A 107 -18.80 31.07 6.40
C GLY A 107 -17.68 31.02 5.35
N GLU A 108 -17.98 31.56 4.16
CA GLU A 108 -17.04 31.58 3.01
C GLU A 108 -15.70 32.26 3.34
N ARG A 109 -15.71 33.31 4.17
CA ARG A 109 -14.48 33.98 4.61
C ARG A 109 -13.55 33.04 5.36
N ASP A 110 -14.07 32.26 6.31
CA ASP A 110 -13.27 31.37 7.16
C ASP A 110 -12.83 30.11 6.42
N LEU A 111 -13.69 29.59 5.51
CA LEU A 111 -13.28 28.54 4.55
C LEU A 111 -12.09 28.99 3.68
N GLY A 112 -12.14 30.24 3.17
CA GLY A 112 -11.04 30.82 2.39
C GLY A 112 -9.74 30.94 3.16
N ARG A 113 -9.80 31.38 4.41
CA ARG A 113 -8.61 31.44 5.29
C ARG A 113 -8.01 30.06 5.53
N LEU A 114 -8.85 29.06 5.80
CA LEU A 114 -8.40 27.66 6.00
C LEU A 114 -7.86 27.04 4.71
N ARG A 115 -8.38 27.42 3.53
CA ARG A 115 -7.88 26.94 2.25
C ARG A 115 -6.38 27.17 2.06
N GLU A 116 -5.86 28.25 2.63
CA GLU A 116 -4.43 28.63 2.52
C GLU A 116 -3.51 27.57 3.17
N VAL A 117 -3.99 26.84 4.18
CA VAL A 117 -3.19 25.94 5.02
C VAL A 117 -3.72 24.50 5.08
N THR A 118 -4.77 24.16 4.33
CA THR A 118 -5.36 22.81 4.36
C THR A 118 -5.25 22.09 3.02
N ALA A 119 -5.09 20.78 3.06
CA ALA A 119 -5.14 19.93 1.86
C ALA A 119 -6.58 19.60 1.47
N SER A 120 -7.48 19.50 2.43
CA SER A 120 -8.92 19.30 2.25
C SER A 120 -9.68 19.79 3.49
N GLN A 121 -10.98 19.99 3.33
CA GLN A 121 -11.88 20.34 4.42
C GLN A 121 -13.10 19.43 4.38
N GLY A 122 -13.85 19.35 5.48
CA GLY A 122 -15.04 18.51 5.56
C GLY A 122 -16.13 19.07 6.44
N LEU A 123 -17.35 18.68 6.13
CA LEU A 123 -18.55 18.92 6.92
C LEU A 123 -19.62 17.89 6.57
N MET A 124 -20.03 17.07 7.54
CA MET A 124 -21.16 16.17 7.34
C MET A 124 -22.45 16.98 7.12
N LEU A 125 -23.18 16.71 6.05
CA LEU A 125 -24.55 17.25 5.89
C LEU A 125 -25.47 16.70 6.98
N GLU A 126 -25.26 15.49 7.41
CA GLU A 126 -26.09 14.65 8.28
C GLU A 126 -27.40 14.26 7.58
N SER A 127 -28.30 15.23 7.33
CA SER A 127 -29.55 15.07 6.62
C SER A 127 -30.00 16.38 6.00
N ALA A 128 -30.73 16.35 4.90
CA ALA A 128 -31.41 17.49 4.29
C ALA A 128 -32.78 17.75 4.93
N SER A 129 -33.23 16.93 5.90
CA SER A 129 -34.56 17.06 6.53
C SER A 129 -34.59 18.17 7.55
N GLU A 130 -35.42 19.20 7.30
CA GLU A 130 -35.70 20.25 8.29
C GLU A 130 -36.51 19.73 9.48
N ARG A 131 -37.27 18.64 9.31
CA ARG A 131 -38.04 17.99 10.37
C ARG A 131 -37.15 17.57 11.55
N LEU A 132 -35.94 17.16 11.30
CA LEU A 132 -34.99 16.76 12.34
C LEU A 132 -34.54 17.92 13.23
N MET A 133 -34.75 19.17 12.82
CA MET A 133 -34.54 20.35 13.68
C MET A 133 -35.49 20.43 14.85
N GLN A 134 -36.63 19.73 14.80
CA GLN A 134 -37.61 19.68 15.89
C GLN A 134 -37.40 18.45 16.77
N THR A 135 -36.48 17.53 16.42
CA THR A 135 -36.25 16.28 17.13
C THR A 135 -34.79 16.15 17.54
N VAL A 136 -33.98 15.44 16.75
CA VAL A 136 -32.59 15.10 17.08
C VAL A 136 -31.63 16.29 17.03
N HIS A 137 -31.94 17.32 16.23
CA HIS A 137 -31.17 18.56 16.08
C HIS A 137 -31.79 19.76 16.82
N ALA A 138 -32.79 19.53 17.67
CA ALA A 138 -33.39 20.61 18.46
C ALA A 138 -32.31 21.33 19.30
N GLY A 139 -32.25 22.65 19.24
CA GLY A 139 -31.23 23.46 19.90
C GLY A 139 -29.87 23.50 19.19
N SER A 140 -29.78 22.99 17.97
CA SER A 140 -28.53 22.92 17.16
C SER A 140 -28.65 23.79 15.91
N PRO A 141 -28.52 25.11 15.98
CA PRO A 141 -28.85 26.02 14.86
C PRO A 141 -28.04 25.78 13.60
N THR A 142 -26.76 25.42 13.72
CA THR A 142 -25.87 25.14 12.59
C THR A 142 -26.06 23.74 11.98
N LYS A 143 -26.93 22.89 12.58
CA LYS A 143 -27.38 21.62 11.99
C LYS A 143 -28.53 21.81 10.99
N HIS A 144 -29.07 23.02 10.86
CA HIS A 144 -30.09 23.31 9.87
C HIS A 144 -29.53 23.02 8.46
N PRO A 145 -30.22 22.23 7.62
CA PRO A 145 -29.70 21.79 6.31
C PRO A 145 -29.24 22.96 5.43
N ALA A 146 -29.95 24.08 5.40
CA ALA A 146 -29.59 25.24 4.63
C ALA A 146 -28.22 25.84 5.05
N HIS A 147 -27.88 25.84 6.34
CA HIS A 147 -26.56 26.31 6.79
C HIS A 147 -25.45 25.37 6.36
N ARG A 148 -25.66 24.07 6.45
CA ARG A 148 -24.64 23.06 6.06
C ARG A 148 -24.45 23.03 4.54
N LEU A 149 -25.54 23.04 3.77
CA LEU A 149 -25.49 23.14 2.32
C LEU A 149 -24.80 24.45 1.86
N ALA A 150 -25.07 25.59 2.52
CA ALA A 150 -24.40 26.85 2.22
C ALA A 150 -22.88 26.78 2.47
N THR A 151 -22.43 26.08 3.51
CA THR A 151 -21.00 25.85 3.78
C THR A 151 -20.38 24.97 2.69
N ILE A 152 -21.03 23.84 2.34
CA ILE A 152 -20.56 22.92 1.29
C ILE A 152 -20.53 23.65 -0.07
N GLU A 153 -21.53 24.46 -0.39
CA GLU A 153 -21.55 25.25 -1.62
C GLU A 153 -20.44 26.31 -1.65
N ALA A 154 -20.19 27.00 -0.53
CA ALA A 154 -19.10 27.96 -0.43
C ALA A 154 -17.72 27.31 -0.65
N ALA A 155 -17.50 26.11 -0.11
CA ALA A 155 -16.31 25.32 -0.39
C ALA A 155 -16.15 25.02 -1.90
N GLY A 156 -17.27 24.73 -2.59
CA GLY A 156 -17.27 24.53 -4.05
C GLY A 156 -16.89 25.79 -4.82
N ARG A 157 -17.43 26.96 -4.45
CA ARG A 157 -17.05 28.24 -5.07
C ARG A 157 -15.57 28.57 -4.86
N LEU A 158 -15.02 28.25 -3.70
CA LEU A 158 -13.62 28.45 -3.35
C LEU A 158 -12.67 27.38 -3.87
N LYS A 159 -13.18 26.36 -4.58
CA LYS A 159 -12.39 25.23 -5.06
C LYS A 159 -11.59 24.54 -3.95
N ILE A 160 -12.27 24.15 -2.89
CA ILE A 160 -11.70 23.41 -1.76
C ILE A 160 -12.07 21.94 -1.96
N PRO A 161 -11.10 21.00 -2.00
CA PRO A 161 -11.42 19.56 -1.96
C PRO A 161 -12.18 19.24 -0.68
N PHE A 162 -13.39 18.68 -0.81
CA PHE A 162 -14.33 18.63 0.31
C PHE A 162 -14.86 17.22 0.57
N THR A 163 -14.94 16.84 1.84
CA THR A 163 -15.58 15.60 2.30
C THR A 163 -16.91 15.94 2.98
N THR A 164 -17.97 15.26 2.61
CA THR A 164 -19.29 15.39 3.24
C THR A 164 -19.93 14.03 3.43
N GLY A 165 -21.15 13.96 3.90
CA GLY A 165 -21.86 12.70 4.07
C GLY A 165 -23.17 12.83 4.81
N ILE A 166 -23.84 11.69 4.99
CA ILE A 166 -25.10 11.56 5.71
C ILE A 166 -24.93 10.64 6.91
N LEU A 167 -25.68 10.93 7.98
CA LEU A 167 -25.78 10.08 9.16
C LEU A 167 -27.14 9.38 9.12
N VAL A 168 -27.10 8.05 9.04
CA VAL A 168 -28.30 7.21 8.83
C VAL A 168 -28.72 6.57 10.14
N GLY A 169 -30.01 6.66 10.46
CA GLY A 169 -30.60 6.09 11.68
C GLY A 169 -30.90 7.09 12.78
N ILE A 170 -30.87 8.38 12.48
CA ILE A 170 -31.16 9.46 13.45
C ILE A 170 -32.61 9.93 13.41
N GLY A 171 -33.51 9.11 12.83
CA GLY A 171 -34.95 9.40 12.75
C GLY A 171 -35.45 9.98 11.44
N GLU A 172 -34.60 10.00 10.43
CA GLU A 172 -34.93 10.34 9.04
C GLU A 172 -35.65 9.20 8.33
N THR A 173 -36.42 9.54 7.28
CA THR A 173 -37.09 8.56 6.42
C THR A 173 -36.17 8.13 5.25
N PRO A 174 -36.50 7.00 4.57
CA PRO A 174 -35.77 6.60 3.37
C PRO A 174 -35.77 7.68 2.27
N GLU A 175 -36.88 8.42 2.11
CA GLU A 175 -37.00 9.51 1.16
C GLU A 175 -36.06 10.67 1.52
N GLU A 176 -36.02 11.07 2.81
CA GLU A 176 -35.12 12.12 3.31
C GLU A 176 -33.64 11.76 3.16
N ARG A 177 -33.27 10.45 3.20
CA ARG A 177 -31.94 9.98 2.88
C ARG A 177 -31.58 10.23 1.43
N ASN A 178 -32.47 9.89 0.49
CA ASN A 178 -32.30 10.12 -0.94
C ASN A 178 -32.23 11.62 -1.27
N GLU A 179 -33.12 12.44 -0.71
CA GLU A 179 -33.08 13.90 -0.84
C GLU A 179 -31.74 14.48 -0.38
N SER A 180 -31.16 13.92 0.67
CA SER A 180 -29.84 14.33 1.17
C SER A 180 -28.73 14.01 0.18
N LEU A 181 -28.74 12.83 -0.44
CA LEU A 181 -27.78 12.45 -1.48
C LEU A 181 -27.95 13.29 -2.75
N GLU A 182 -29.18 13.57 -3.18
CA GLU A 182 -29.48 14.44 -4.33
C GLU A 182 -29.01 15.88 -4.11
N ALA A 183 -29.16 16.41 -2.87
CA ALA A 183 -28.65 17.73 -2.52
C ALA A 183 -27.11 17.79 -2.63
N ILE A 184 -26.40 16.77 -2.13
CA ILE A 184 -24.96 16.65 -2.25
C ILE A 184 -24.57 16.52 -3.74
N ALA A 185 -25.24 15.66 -4.51
CA ALA A 185 -24.98 15.45 -5.93
C ALA A 185 -25.17 16.72 -6.75
N THR A 186 -26.18 17.53 -6.44
CA THR A 186 -26.42 18.82 -7.09
C THR A 186 -25.22 19.77 -6.94
N LEU A 187 -24.63 19.84 -5.75
CA LEU A 187 -23.44 20.65 -5.48
C LEU A 187 -22.20 20.07 -6.17
N GLN A 188 -22.07 18.75 -6.17
CA GLN A 188 -20.96 18.07 -6.88
C GLN A 188 -21.01 18.34 -8.37
N HIS A 189 -22.17 18.19 -9.02
CA HIS A 189 -22.32 18.45 -10.46
C HIS A 189 -22.04 19.91 -10.82
N ARG A 190 -22.36 20.84 -9.92
CA ARG A 190 -22.10 22.27 -10.16
C ARG A 190 -20.66 22.68 -10.00
N TYR A 191 -19.94 22.15 -9.00
CA TYR A 191 -18.63 22.65 -8.58
C TYR A 191 -17.49 21.61 -8.71
N GLY A 192 -17.78 20.33 -8.74
CA GLY A 192 -16.78 19.25 -8.89
C GLY A 192 -15.82 19.10 -7.69
N HIS A 193 -16.18 19.65 -6.52
CA HIS A 193 -15.29 19.79 -5.36
C HIS A 193 -15.41 18.68 -4.32
N ILE A 194 -16.51 17.91 -4.35
CA ILE A 194 -16.71 16.83 -3.39
C ILE A 194 -15.86 15.63 -3.81
N GLN A 195 -14.88 15.32 -2.99
CA GLN A 195 -13.98 14.19 -3.23
C GLN A 195 -14.54 12.88 -2.66
N GLU A 196 -15.39 12.98 -1.61
CA GLU A 196 -15.80 11.83 -0.84
C GLU A 196 -17.15 12.07 -0.15
N VAL A 197 -18.02 11.06 -0.18
CA VAL A 197 -19.30 11.04 0.54
C VAL A 197 -19.28 9.89 1.53
N ILE A 198 -19.47 10.22 2.81
CA ILE A 198 -19.50 9.27 3.92
C ILE A 198 -20.93 8.79 4.13
N ILE A 199 -21.15 7.49 4.04
CA ILE A 199 -22.40 6.84 4.46
C ILE A 199 -22.17 6.24 5.84
N GLN A 200 -22.58 6.98 6.87
CA GLN A 200 -22.32 6.64 8.27
C GLN A 200 -23.59 6.16 8.94
N ASN A 201 -23.56 4.98 9.55
CA ASN A 201 -24.66 4.49 10.38
C ASN A 201 -24.56 5.04 11.82
N PHE A 202 -25.69 5.38 12.39
CA PHE A 202 -25.77 5.71 13.82
C PHE A 202 -25.56 4.44 14.66
N VAL A 203 -24.67 4.54 15.65
CA VAL A 203 -24.46 3.51 16.68
C VAL A 203 -24.76 4.12 18.03
N PRO A 204 -25.68 3.55 18.81
CA PRO A 204 -26.00 4.05 20.15
C PRO A 204 -24.76 4.00 21.04
N HIS A 205 -24.53 5.10 21.77
CA HIS A 205 -23.40 5.23 22.68
C HIS A 205 -23.89 5.46 24.11
N PRO A 206 -23.27 4.85 25.15
CA PRO A 206 -23.69 5.02 26.55
C PRO A 206 -23.66 6.47 27.03
N ARG A 207 -22.90 7.33 26.36
CA ARG A 207 -22.71 8.74 26.68
C ARG A 207 -23.47 9.72 25.78
N TYR A 208 -24.28 9.23 24.81
CA TYR A 208 -25.04 10.18 24.01
C TYR A 208 -26.05 10.94 24.88
N TYR A 209 -26.31 12.19 24.51
CA TYR A 209 -27.17 13.02 25.38
C TYR A 209 -28.58 12.45 25.49
N GLY A 210 -29.24 12.15 24.40
CA GLY A 210 -30.60 11.59 24.39
C GLY A 210 -31.64 12.43 25.11
N GLN A 211 -31.23 13.55 25.74
CA GLN A 211 -32.00 14.42 26.61
C GLN A 211 -32.74 15.48 25.80
N GLU A 212 -33.84 16.01 26.37
CA GLU A 212 -34.52 17.11 25.73
C GLU A 212 -33.69 18.40 25.79
N PRO A 213 -33.74 19.27 24.74
CA PRO A 213 -33.00 20.52 24.73
C PRO A 213 -33.27 21.44 25.92
N ALA A 214 -34.46 21.36 26.49
CA ALA A 214 -34.82 22.13 27.70
C ALA A 214 -34.00 21.72 28.91
N ASP A 215 -33.73 20.43 29.11
CA ASP A 215 -32.94 19.92 30.21
C ASP A 215 -31.47 20.32 30.07
N ILE A 216 -30.94 20.22 28.85
CA ILE A 216 -29.56 20.63 28.52
C ILE A 216 -29.42 22.15 28.63
N ALA A 217 -30.41 22.91 28.14
CA ALA A 217 -30.42 24.37 28.26
C ALA A 217 -30.54 24.83 29.72
N ALA A 218 -31.25 24.10 30.55
CA ALA A 218 -31.36 24.36 32.00
C ALA A 218 -29.98 24.12 32.68
N GLU A 219 -29.25 23.06 32.35
CA GLU A 219 -27.91 22.80 32.85
C GLU A 219 -26.89 23.83 32.34
N ALA A 220 -26.97 24.21 31.07
CA ALA A 220 -26.12 25.22 30.46
C ALA A 220 -26.39 26.65 30.97
N SER A 221 -27.65 26.94 31.33
CA SER A 221 -28.05 28.20 31.92
C SER A 221 -27.77 28.28 33.41
N ASP A 222 -27.38 27.16 34.04
CA ASP A 222 -26.99 27.14 35.43
C ASP A 222 -25.89 28.18 35.67
N ARG A 223 -25.99 28.88 36.77
CA ARG A 223 -25.26 30.10 37.19
C ARG A 223 -23.74 30.06 36.96
N ARG A 224 -23.12 28.87 36.74
CA ARG A 224 -21.69 28.69 36.48
C ARG A 224 -21.18 29.39 35.25
N TRP A 225 -21.99 29.57 34.21
CA TRP A 225 -21.65 30.32 33.02
C TRP A 225 -21.67 31.84 33.20
N ARG A 226 -22.47 32.30 34.19
CA ARG A 226 -22.66 33.73 34.44
C ARG A 226 -21.74 34.29 35.53
N GLU A 227 -21.14 33.48 36.38
CA GLU A 227 -20.41 33.93 37.56
C GLU A 227 -18.88 33.75 37.47
N GLY A 228 -18.29 33.36 36.34
CA GLY A 228 -16.84 33.26 36.15
C GLY A 228 -16.14 32.40 37.21
N ALA A 229 -16.79 31.38 37.75
CA ALA A 229 -16.17 30.50 38.74
C ALA A 229 -14.99 29.75 38.13
N ALA A 230 -13.82 29.94 38.73
CA ALA A 230 -12.61 29.20 38.39
C ALA A 230 -12.88 27.68 38.30
N PRO A 231 -12.31 26.96 37.34
CA PRO A 231 -12.52 25.54 37.21
C PRO A 231 -12.12 24.86 38.51
N ARG A 232 -13.07 24.17 39.15
CA ARG A 232 -12.70 23.15 40.14
C ARG A 232 -11.85 22.17 39.39
N ALA A 233 -10.68 21.85 39.99
CA ALA A 233 -9.77 20.84 39.47
C ALA A 233 -10.57 19.67 38.90
N SER A 234 -10.36 19.39 37.63
CA SER A 234 -11.00 18.34 36.87
C SER A 234 -11.06 17.09 37.73
N LEU A 235 -12.25 16.52 37.83
CA LEU A 235 -12.35 15.08 37.95
C LEU A 235 -11.84 14.49 36.64
N ASP A 236 -10.55 14.60 36.45
CA ASP A 236 -9.77 13.83 35.51
C ASP A 236 -9.61 12.45 36.13
N SER A 237 -10.76 11.80 36.33
CA SER A 237 -10.81 10.42 36.78
C SER A 237 -10.74 9.54 35.54
N GLY A 238 -9.53 9.16 35.18
CA GLY A 238 -9.28 7.87 34.59
C GLY A 238 -9.50 7.71 33.10
N LEU A 239 -8.94 8.55 32.27
CA LEU A 239 -8.41 8.09 30.99
C LEU A 239 -6.88 8.05 31.15
N ALA A 240 -6.41 7.04 31.89
CA ALA A 240 -5.02 6.64 31.84
C ALA A 240 -4.69 6.29 30.39
N SER A 241 -3.69 6.95 29.87
CA SER A 241 -2.99 6.50 28.66
C SER A 241 -2.65 5.03 28.84
N PRO A 242 -2.87 4.15 27.88
CA PRO A 242 -2.38 2.80 27.96
C PRO A 242 -0.85 2.86 27.98
N SER A 243 -0.26 2.60 29.15
CA SER A 243 1.14 2.26 29.30
C SER A 243 1.41 1.02 28.45
N THR A 244 2.51 1.04 27.71
CA THR A 244 3.09 -0.11 27.03
C THR A 244 3.02 -1.36 27.91
N PRO A 245 2.53 -2.50 27.42
CA PRO A 245 2.56 -3.73 28.17
C PRO A 245 3.99 -4.27 28.24
N GLU A 246 4.54 -4.30 29.44
CA GLU A 246 5.67 -5.15 29.75
C GLU A 246 5.27 -6.62 29.63
N ASN A 247 6.12 -7.39 28.97
CA ASN A 247 6.02 -8.82 28.77
C ASN A 247 5.88 -9.57 30.09
N HIS A 248 4.70 -10.11 30.38
CA HIS A 248 4.54 -11.24 31.30
C HIS A 248 3.85 -12.38 30.57
N GLY A 249 4.47 -13.58 30.67
CA GLY A 249 4.06 -14.82 30.04
C GLY A 249 2.65 -15.33 30.44
N PRO A 250 2.18 -16.42 29.81
CA PRO A 250 0.77 -16.78 29.79
C PRO A 250 0.34 -17.42 31.13
N GLU A 251 -0.46 -16.70 31.90
CA GLU A 251 -1.38 -17.32 32.86
C GLU A 251 -2.78 -17.33 32.24
N THR A 252 -3.32 -18.52 32.16
CA THR A 252 -4.68 -18.81 31.73
C THR A 252 -5.68 -18.15 32.69
N ALA A 253 -6.19 -16.98 32.31
CA ALA A 253 -7.39 -16.41 32.89
C ALA A 253 -8.55 -16.72 31.93
N GLU A 254 -9.55 -17.43 32.43
CA GLU A 254 -10.85 -17.61 31.81
C GLU A 254 -11.39 -16.24 31.46
N VAL A 255 -11.47 -15.95 30.15
CA VAL A 255 -12.17 -14.77 29.66
C VAL A 255 -13.65 -15.04 29.88
N GLU A 256 -14.20 -14.52 30.99
CA GLU A 256 -15.64 -14.35 31.11
C GLU A 256 -16.09 -13.56 29.87
N GLU A 257 -16.92 -14.16 29.05
CA GLU A 257 -17.70 -13.48 28.01
C GLU A 257 -18.43 -12.30 28.65
N ALA A 258 -17.85 -11.11 28.57
CA ALA A 258 -18.56 -9.88 28.81
C ALA A 258 -19.62 -9.80 27.71
N GLN A 259 -20.84 -10.28 28.00
CA GLN A 259 -22.02 -10.06 27.21
C GLN A 259 -22.08 -8.55 26.96
N SER A 260 -21.79 -8.13 25.74
CA SER A 260 -21.99 -6.76 25.27
C SER A 260 -23.45 -6.42 25.52
N ARG A 261 -23.70 -5.66 26.59
CA ARG A 261 -25.05 -5.07 26.80
C ARG A 261 -25.20 -4.06 25.68
N SER A 262 -25.92 -4.45 24.64
CA SER A 262 -26.29 -3.53 23.56
C SER A 262 -27.03 -2.34 24.17
N VAL A 263 -26.48 -1.14 23.93
CA VAL A 263 -27.18 0.10 24.32
C VAL A 263 -28.47 0.14 23.52
N PRO A 264 -29.64 0.27 24.19
CA PRO A 264 -30.93 0.27 23.48
C PRO A 264 -31.00 1.46 22.53
N LEU A 265 -31.66 1.24 21.39
CA LEU A 265 -31.91 2.31 20.43
C LEU A 265 -32.85 3.34 21.05
N PRO A 266 -32.52 4.65 21.05
CA PRO A 266 -33.39 5.70 21.59
C PRO A 266 -34.68 5.86 20.75
N ASP A 267 -35.76 6.33 21.38
CA ASP A 267 -37.07 6.48 20.73
C ASP A 267 -37.06 7.40 19.49
N TRP A 268 -36.12 8.34 19.41
CA TRP A 268 -35.98 9.26 18.29
C TRP A 268 -35.17 8.65 17.12
N ALA A 269 -34.47 7.54 17.32
CA ALA A 269 -33.66 6.87 16.30
C ALA A 269 -34.51 5.83 15.56
N CYS A 270 -34.09 5.51 14.34
CA CYS A 270 -34.70 4.44 13.56
C CYS A 270 -33.68 3.29 13.35
N PRO A 271 -34.18 2.04 13.36
CA PRO A 271 -33.32 0.90 13.05
C PRO A 271 -32.84 0.99 11.59
N ILE A 272 -31.59 0.51 11.34
CA ILE A 272 -30.99 0.47 10.04
C ILE A 272 -30.67 -0.98 9.73
N SER A 273 -30.97 -1.40 8.50
CA SER A 273 -30.54 -2.68 7.97
C SER A 273 -29.28 -2.51 7.10
N ILE A 274 -28.53 -3.60 6.91
CA ILE A 274 -27.43 -3.62 5.96
C ILE A 274 -27.91 -3.32 4.53
N GLU A 275 -29.13 -3.72 4.19
CA GLU A 275 -29.71 -3.49 2.85
C GLU A 275 -29.99 -1.99 2.63
N ASP A 276 -30.38 -1.23 3.68
CA ASP A 276 -30.49 0.23 3.57
C ASP A 276 -29.15 0.87 3.21
N LEU A 277 -28.07 0.44 3.88
CA LEU A 277 -26.72 0.97 3.61
C LEU A 277 -26.23 0.58 2.22
N LYS A 278 -26.42 -0.68 1.78
CA LYS A 278 -26.08 -1.14 0.42
C LYS A 278 -26.81 -0.33 -0.64
N PHE A 279 -28.09 -0.05 -0.42
CA PHE A 279 -28.88 0.78 -1.32
C PHE A 279 -28.29 2.20 -1.41
N LEU A 280 -28.02 2.85 -0.28
CA LEU A 280 -27.47 4.21 -0.25
C LEU A 280 -26.08 4.30 -0.88
N ILE A 281 -25.23 3.29 -0.71
CA ILE A 281 -23.91 3.19 -1.37
C ILE A 281 -24.08 3.11 -2.89
N SER A 282 -24.95 2.22 -3.37
CA SER A 282 -25.22 2.07 -4.79
C SER A 282 -25.82 3.34 -5.40
N GLU A 283 -26.70 4.00 -4.68
CA GLU A 283 -27.34 5.25 -5.12
C GLU A 283 -26.33 6.41 -5.14
N THR A 284 -25.45 6.51 -4.14
CA THR A 284 -24.35 7.49 -4.12
C THR A 284 -23.44 7.31 -5.32
N ALA A 285 -23.03 6.06 -5.63
CA ALA A 285 -22.20 5.75 -6.80
C ALA A 285 -22.91 6.06 -8.12
N ARG A 286 -24.24 5.86 -8.20
CA ARG A 286 -25.04 6.19 -9.36
C ARG A 286 -25.14 7.69 -9.59
N LEU A 287 -25.38 8.46 -8.53
CA LEU A 287 -25.53 9.91 -8.58
C LEU A 287 -24.18 10.62 -8.82
N MET A 288 -23.10 10.09 -8.27
CA MET A 288 -21.77 10.72 -8.26
C MET A 288 -20.67 9.70 -8.57
N PRO A 289 -20.53 9.21 -9.83
CA PRO A 289 -19.61 8.13 -10.18
C PRO A 289 -18.13 8.47 -9.99
N ASP A 290 -17.76 9.76 -9.96
CA ASP A 290 -16.38 10.24 -9.79
C ASP A 290 -16.02 10.60 -8.35
N VAL A 291 -16.89 10.28 -7.38
CA VAL A 291 -16.73 10.58 -5.97
C VAL A 291 -16.46 9.30 -5.18
N GLY A 292 -15.55 9.36 -4.20
CA GLY A 292 -15.33 8.24 -3.28
C GLY A 292 -16.54 8.00 -2.38
N VAL A 293 -16.98 6.75 -2.26
CA VAL A 293 -18.04 6.36 -1.31
C VAL A 293 -17.36 5.74 -0.10
N GLN A 294 -17.40 6.48 1.01
CA GLN A 294 -16.72 6.08 2.24
C GLN A 294 -17.67 5.39 3.21
N VAL A 295 -17.19 4.32 3.84
CA VAL A 295 -17.86 3.64 4.97
C VAL A 295 -16.87 3.51 6.13
N PRO A 296 -17.22 3.92 7.36
CA PRO A 296 -16.37 3.75 8.53
C PRO A 296 -16.26 2.27 8.92
N PRO A 297 -15.05 1.66 8.97
CA PRO A 297 -14.90 0.23 9.21
C PRO A 297 -14.99 -0.17 10.69
N ASN A 298 -15.09 0.79 11.59
CA ASN A 298 -15.18 0.57 13.05
C ASN A 298 -16.61 0.65 13.61
N LEU A 299 -17.59 1.12 12.84
CA LEU A 299 -18.94 1.31 13.34
C LEU A 299 -19.88 0.11 13.15
N SER A 300 -19.47 -0.87 12.36
CA SER A 300 -20.20 -2.14 12.21
C SER A 300 -19.32 -3.20 11.58
N ASP A 301 -19.61 -4.48 11.83
CA ASP A 301 -18.98 -5.61 11.19
C ASP A 301 -19.40 -5.78 9.71
N TRP A 302 -20.33 -4.95 9.23
CA TRP A 302 -20.86 -4.99 7.86
C TRP A 302 -19.94 -4.37 6.82
N TRP A 303 -18.91 -3.63 7.22
CA TRP A 303 -18.07 -2.86 6.29
C TRP A 303 -17.53 -3.69 5.12
N PRO A 304 -17.15 -4.99 5.25
CA PRO A 304 -16.66 -5.76 4.09
C PRO A 304 -17.76 -5.99 3.04
N GLU A 305 -19.03 -6.21 3.49
CA GLU A 305 -20.17 -6.37 2.59
C GLU A 305 -20.57 -5.02 1.95
N LEU A 306 -20.35 -3.90 2.65
CA LEU A 306 -20.60 -2.57 2.11
C LEU A 306 -19.57 -2.22 1.02
N ILE A 307 -18.33 -2.72 1.12
CA ILE A 307 -17.35 -2.63 0.04
C ILE A 307 -17.82 -3.46 -1.17
N ASP A 308 -18.33 -4.67 -0.97
CA ASP A 308 -18.88 -5.49 -2.05
C ASP A 308 -20.06 -4.78 -2.76
N ALA A 309 -20.88 -4.04 -2.00
CA ALA A 309 -21.99 -3.26 -2.53
C ALA A 309 -21.57 -2.00 -3.32
N GLY A 310 -20.31 -1.60 -3.25
CA GLY A 310 -19.83 -0.47 -4.05
C GLY A 310 -19.06 0.60 -3.31
N ALA A 311 -18.92 0.55 -2.00
CA ALA A 311 -18.04 1.47 -1.31
C ALA A 311 -16.59 1.35 -1.79
N THR A 312 -15.88 2.47 -1.83
CA THR A 312 -14.54 2.56 -2.44
C THR A 312 -13.49 3.04 -1.45
N ASP A 313 -13.91 3.51 -0.27
CA ASP A 313 -13.01 4.12 0.71
C ASP A 313 -13.41 3.76 2.14
N LEU A 314 -12.41 3.62 3.01
CA LEU A 314 -12.59 3.37 4.44
C LEU A 314 -12.27 4.59 5.31
N GLY A 315 -11.96 5.73 4.67
CA GLY A 315 -11.60 6.95 5.36
C GLY A 315 -10.25 6.92 6.03
N GLY A 316 -10.12 7.70 7.09
CA GLY A 316 -8.91 7.76 7.90
C GLY A 316 -8.84 6.60 8.89
N LEU A 317 -7.91 5.65 8.69
CA LEU A 317 -7.59 4.67 9.72
C LEU A 317 -6.68 5.33 10.75
N SER A 318 -7.28 5.85 11.82
CA SER A 318 -6.58 6.67 12.79
C SER A 318 -5.63 5.86 13.68
N ALA A 319 -4.39 6.30 13.76
CA ALA A 319 -3.37 5.65 14.58
C ALA A 319 -3.58 5.84 16.10
N ASN A 320 -4.36 6.85 16.50
CA ASN A 320 -4.67 7.17 17.89
C ASN A 320 -6.15 6.91 18.27
N GLY A 321 -6.84 6.06 17.49
CA GLY A 321 -8.21 5.62 17.77
C GLY A 321 -9.29 6.55 17.24
N ASP A 322 -10.54 6.21 17.54
CA ASP A 322 -11.71 7.03 17.26
C ASP A 322 -11.99 7.99 18.42
N HIS A 323 -12.00 9.29 18.15
CA HIS A 323 -12.25 10.32 19.16
C HIS A 323 -13.76 10.56 19.40
N ILE A 324 -14.61 10.09 18.48
CA ILE A 324 -16.08 10.19 18.57
C ILE A 324 -16.64 8.98 19.30
N SER A 325 -16.18 7.80 18.92
CA SER A 325 -16.62 6.50 19.46
C SER A 325 -15.42 5.66 19.91
N PRO A 326 -14.74 6.04 21.01
CA PRO A 326 -13.50 5.38 21.47
C PRO A 326 -13.64 3.90 21.78
N GLU A 327 -14.86 3.42 22.04
CA GLU A 327 -15.19 2.01 22.28
C GLU A 327 -15.20 1.17 20.99
N HIS A 328 -15.18 1.80 19.83
CA HIS A 328 -15.10 1.16 18.52
C HIS A 328 -13.75 1.50 17.86
N PRO A 329 -12.67 0.77 18.16
CA PRO A 329 -11.37 1.07 17.60
C PRO A 329 -11.32 0.73 16.11
N PHE A 330 -10.57 1.53 15.34
CA PHE A 330 -10.33 1.22 13.94
C PHE A 330 -9.53 -0.08 13.78
N PRO A 331 -9.90 -0.94 12.82
CA PRO A 331 -9.06 -2.08 12.46
C PRO A 331 -7.73 -1.59 11.89
N SER A 332 -6.66 -2.33 12.20
CA SER A 332 -5.36 -2.03 11.59
C SER A 332 -5.38 -2.25 10.07
N PRO A 333 -4.57 -1.54 9.28
CA PRO A 333 -4.49 -1.80 7.83
C PRO A 333 -4.18 -3.27 7.48
N ASN A 334 -3.48 -3.99 8.35
CA ASN A 334 -3.20 -5.42 8.13
C ASN A 334 -4.43 -6.30 8.36
N GLN A 335 -5.27 -5.98 9.34
CA GLN A 335 -6.56 -6.67 9.52
C GLN A 335 -7.46 -6.42 8.33
N VAL A 336 -7.58 -5.15 7.88
CA VAL A 336 -8.38 -4.81 6.70
C VAL A 336 -7.91 -5.56 5.45
N ARG A 337 -6.59 -5.66 5.22
CA ARG A 337 -6.05 -6.43 4.08
C ARG A 337 -6.45 -7.90 4.12
N LYS A 338 -6.39 -8.52 5.30
CA LYS A 338 -6.78 -9.93 5.48
C LYS A 338 -8.25 -10.19 5.15
N GLU A 339 -9.13 -9.21 5.46
CA GLU A 339 -10.56 -9.31 5.15
C GLU A 339 -10.87 -9.04 3.67
N LEU A 340 -10.13 -8.15 3.02
CA LEU A 340 -10.35 -7.76 1.62
C LEU A 340 -9.75 -8.76 0.62
N ALA A 341 -8.62 -9.38 0.94
CA ALA A 341 -7.91 -10.26 0.00
C ALA A 341 -8.75 -11.46 -0.51
N PRO A 342 -9.50 -12.21 0.34
CA PRO A 342 -10.36 -13.29 -0.13
C PRO A 342 -11.52 -12.83 -1.04
N ARG A 343 -11.86 -11.52 -0.98
CA ARG A 343 -12.92 -10.90 -1.77
C ARG A 343 -12.42 -10.33 -3.10
N GLY A 344 -11.15 -10.56 -3.45
CA GLY A 344 -10.54 -10.01 -4.67
C GLY A 344 -10.37 -8.49 -4.64
N GLN A 345 -10.22 -7.91 -3.46
CA GLN A 345 -10.09 -6.48 -3.25
C GLN A 345 -8.75 -6.13 -2.60
N ALA A 346 -8.19 -4.96 -2.93
CA ALA A 346 -6.88 -4.52 -2.46
C ALA A 346 -6.95 -3.19 -1.72
N LEU A 347 -6.41 -3.15 -0.49
CA LEU A 347 -6.31 -1.92 0.29
C LEU A 347 -5.15 -1.06 -0.20
N THR A 348 -5.46 0.17 -0.65
CA THR A 348 -4.50 1.14 -1.18
C THR A 348 -4.47 2.40 -0.31
N GLU A 349 -3.28 2.84 0.07
CA GLU A 349 -3.12 4.09 0.82
C GLU A 349 -3.28 5.31 -0.11
N ARG A 350 -4.02 6.35 0.35
CA ARG A 350 -4.13 7.67 -0.28
C ARG A 350 -3.74 8.78 0.69
N LEU A 351 -3.59 10.00 0.20
CA LEU A 351 -3.55 11.20 1.04
C LEU A 351 -4.98 11.64 1.41
N CYS A 352 -5.11 12.61 2.32
CA CYS A 352 -6.41 13.21 2.68
C CYS A 352 -7.04 14.01 1.53
N VAL A 353 -6.36 14.12 0.42
CA VAL A 353 -6.83 14.76 -0.81
C VAL A 353 -6.64 13.81 -1.99
N TYR A 354 -7.65 13.72 -2.85
CA TYR A 354 -7.60 12.88 -4.05
C TYR A 354 -6.69 13.49 -5.12
N ALA A 355 -6.03 12.63 -5.89
CA ALA A 355 -5.00 13.02 -6.85
C ALA A 355 -5.43 14.11 -7.87
N LYS A 356 -6.70 14.08 -8.31
CA LYS A 356 -7.25 15.07 -9.25
C LYS A 356 -7.21 16.53 -8.72
N TYR A 357 -7.16 16.71 -7.40
CA TYR A 357 -7.13 18.03 -6.75
C TYR A 357 -5.71 18.50 -6.39
N MET A 358 -4.65 17.71 -6.60
CA MET A 358 -3.26 18.05 -6.26
C MET A 358 -2.64 19.02 -7.27
N ASN A 359 -3.24 20.19 -7.46
CA ASN A 359 -2.79 21.21 -8.39
C ASN A 359 -3.14 22.63 -7.88
N ARG A 360 -2.63 23.67 -8.53
CA ARG A 360 -2.80 25.08 -8.11
C ARG A 360 -4.23 25.62 -8.19
N GLU A 361 -5.08 24.98 -8.92
CA GLU A 361 -6.50 25.37 -8.98
C GLU A 361 -7.20 25.10 -7.65
N TRP A 362 -6.84 24.02 -6.99
CA TRP A 362 -7.50 23.48 -5.79
C TRP A 362 -6.75 23.71 -4.49
N MET A 363 -5.44 23.96 -4.54
CA MET A 363 -4.59 24.02 -3.36
C MET A 363 -3.59 25.18 -3.42
N GLU A 364 -3.27 25.74 -2.28
CA GLU A 364 -2.21 26.73 -2.17
C GLU A 364 -0.81 26.12 -2.30
N GLN A 365 0.15 26.98 -2.72
CA GLN A 365 1.49 26.52 -3.04
C GLN A 365 2.21 25.86 -1.84
N GLY A 366 2.02 26.40 -0.63
CA GLY A 366 2.65 25.83 0.58
C GLY A 366 2.25 24.39 0.84
N VAL A 367 0.97 24.03 0.65
CA VAL A 367 0.46 22.66 0.80
C VAL A 367 1.00 21.77 -0.33
N LEU A 368 0.99 22.26 -1.57
CA LEU A 368 1.55 21.52 -2.72
C LEU A 368 3.05 21.25 -2.55
N ASP A 369 3.79 22.17 -1.94
CA ASP A 369 5.22 21.99 -1.70
C ASP A 369 5.49 20.88 -0.67
N VAL A 370 4.66 20.75 0.36
CA VAL A 370 4.71 19.60 1.27
C VAL A 370 4.43 18.29 0.54
N ILE A 371 3.40 18.25 -0.33
CA ILE A 371 3.08 17.06 -1.14
C ILE A 371 4.26 16.70 -2.06
N LYS A 372 4.82 17.66 -2.77
CA LYS A 372 5.98 17.43 -3.66
C LYS A 372 7.21 16.96 -2.90
N LEU A 373 7.46 17.53 -1.73
CA LEU A 373 8.66 17.25 -0.95
C LEU A 373 8.62 15.88 -0.25
N LYS A 374 7.46 15.51 0.31
CA LYS A 374 7.30 14.31 1.13
C LYS A 374 6.49 13.20 0.47
N TYR A 375 5.57 13.55 -0.43
CA TYR A 375 4.56 12.64 -0.98
C TYR A 375 4.53 12.64 -2.51
N TRP A 376 5.67 12.92 -3.15
CA TRP A 376 5.77 13.01 -4.62
C TRP A 376 5.21 11.80 -5.36
N SER A 377 5.28 10.58 -4.74
CA SER A 377 4.72 9.35 -5.30
C SER A 377 3.20 9.33 -5.40
N PHE A 378 2.51 10.28 -4.75
CA PHE A 378 1.05 10.43 -4.84
C PHE A 378 0.62 11.48 -5.90
N ILE A 379 1.56 12.25 -6.48
CA ILE A 379 1.25 13.26 -7.49
C ILE A 379 1.03 12.62 -8.85
N PRO A 380 -0.12 12.85 -9.52
CA PRO A 380 -0.34 12.39 -10.88
C PRO A 380 0.68 13.00 -11.84
N ARG A 381 1.33 12.17 -12.65
CA ARG A 381 2.15 12.62 -13.77
C ARG A 381 1.45 12.18 -15.06
N LEU A 382 1.13 13.13 -15.91
CA LEU A 382 0.57 12.84 -17.24
C LEU A 382 1.70 12.30 -18.12
N GLY A 383 1.67 11.01 -18.41
CA GLY A 383 2.50 10.38 -19.42
C GLY A 383 1.87 10.58 -20.80
N SER A 384 2.61 11.11 -21.75
CA SER A 384 2.21 11.14 -23.15
C SER A 384 2.54 9.80 -23.80
N GLY A 385 1.60 8.87 -23.83
CA GLY A 385 1.76 7.61 -24.55
C GLY A 385 0.48 7.27 -25.32
N ARG A 386 0.57 7.28 -26.67
CA ARG A 386 -0.44 6.64 -27.51
C ARG A 386 -0.15 5.14 -27.53
N ILE A 387 -1.18 4.33 -27.26
CA ILE A 387 -1.17 2.90 -27.54
C ILE A 387 -1.37 2.75 -29.03
N SER A 388 -0.44 2.09 -29.73
CA SER A 388 -0.62 1.69 -31.15
C SER A 388 -1.17 0.26 -31.15
N GLU A 389 -2.33 0.05 -31.77
CA GLU A 389 -2.87 -1.28 -32.03
C GLU A 389 -2.21 -1.84 -33.31
N GLU A 390 -1.19 -2.67 -33.16
CA GLU A 390 -0.57 -3.40 -34.26
C GLU A 390 -1.36 -4.70 -34.52
N LYS A 391 -1.87 -4.88 -35.73
CA LYS A 391 -2.60 -6.11 -36.14
C LYS A 391 -1.59 -7.17 -36.59
N ILE A 392 -1.53 -8.28 -35.89
CA ILE A 392 -0.68 -9.44 -36.18
C ILE A 392 -1.53 -10.54 -36.83
N ASP A 393 -0.92 -11.27 -37.84
CA ASP A 393 -1.58 -12.41 -38.49
C ASP A 393 -1.82 -13.53 -37.47
N PRO A 394 -3.06 -13.97 -37.22
CA PRO A 394 -3.39 -15.02 -36.30
C PRO A 394 -2.78 -16.41 -36.61
N GLY A 395 -2.32 -16.64 -37.85
CA GLY A 395 -1.70 -17.90 -38.29
C GLY A 395 -0.30 -18.10 -37.69
N ILE A 396 0.43 -17.03 -37.42
CA ILE A 396 1.80 -17.09 -36.91
C ILE A 396 1.91 -17.77 -35.55
N ALA A 397 0.89 -17.64 -34.69
CA ALA A 397 0.94 -18.19 -33.33
C ALA A 397 1.12 -19.73 -33.30
N PHE A 398 0.42 -20.49 -34.15
CA PHE A 398 0.57 -21.95 -34.19
C PHE A 398 1.97 -22.39 -34.66
N GLU A 399 2.54 -21.69 -35.66
CA GLU A 399 3.91 -21.98 -36.12
C GLU A 399 4.93 -21.65 -35.03
N ALA A 400 4.75 -20.52 -34.32
CA ALA A 400 5.58 -20.11 -33.20
C ALA A 400 5.53 -21.15 -32.07
N ILE A 401 4.35 -21.65 -31.71
CA ILE A 401 4.19 -22.70 -30.70
C ILE A 401 4.94 -23.96 -31.09
N ALA A 402 4.80 -24.43 -32.34
CA ALA A 402 5.47 -25.64 -32.80
C ALA A 402 7.00 -25.47 -32.78
N LYS A 403 7.54 -24.37 -33.27
CA LYS A 403 8.97 -24.04 -33.22
C LYS A 403 9.47 -23.92 -31.78
N GLY A 404 8.75 -23.18 -30.94
CA GLY A 404 9.12 -22.99 -29.53
C GLY A 404 9.13 -24.31 -28.75
N ARG A 405 8.20 -25.23 -29.02
CA ARG A 405 8.18 -26.58 -28.41
C ARG A 405 9.44 -27.38 -28.73
N GLU A 406 9.96 -27.26 -29.94
CA GLU A 406 11.23 -27.89 -30.36
C GLU A 406 12.47 -27.14 -29.80
N GLY A 407 12.28 -26.00 -29.16
CA GLY A 407 13.34 -25.14 -28.64
C GLY A 407 14.06 -24.32 -29.70
N VAL A 408 13.43 -24.16 -30.89
CA VAL A 408 13.92 -23.26 -31.93
C VAL A 408 13.65 -21.81 -31.51
N LEU A 409 14.62 -20.94 -31.69
CA LEU A 409 14.50 -19.53 -31.33
C LEU A 409 13.43 -18.84 -32.19
N LEU A 410 12.48 -18.21 -31.50
CA LEU A 410 11.41 -17.46 -32.14
C LEU A 410 11.87 -16.05 -32.54
N SER A 411 11.40 -15.57 -33.69
CA SER A 411 11.57 -14.19 -34.14
C SER A 411 10.76 -13.21 -33.27
N GLU A 412 11.02 -11.90 -33.43
CA GLU A 412 10.25 -10.85 -32.75
C GLU A 412 8.75 -10.92 -33.11
N ASP A 413 8.41 -11.18 -34.37
CA ASP A 413 7.00 -11.27 -34.82
C ASP A 413 6.30 -12.51 -34.23
N GLU A 414 6.98 -13.66 -34.21
CA GLU A 414 6.48 -14.89 -33.59
C GLU A 414 6.24 -14.73 -32.08
N LEU A 415 7.17 -14.11 -31.38
CA LEU A 415 7.01 -13.79 -29.94
C LEU A 415 5.85 -12.80 -29.72
N THR A 416 5.78 -11.76 -30.55
CA THR A 416 4.69 -10.78 -30.46
C THR A 416 3.32 -11.45 -30.65
N ALA A 417 3.22 -12.42 -31.58
CA ALA A 417 2.00 -13.20 -31.78
C ALA A 417 1.60 -14.01 -30.53
N LEU A 418 2.58 -14.64 -29.85
CA LEU A 418 2.31 -15.39 -28.61
C LEU A 418 1.83 -14.47 -27.47
N PHE A 419 2.48 -13.33 -27.26
CA PHE A 419 2.07 -12.38 -26.22
C PHE A 419 0.71 -11.73 -26.50
N SER A 420 0.35 -11.54 -27.78
CA SER A 420 -0.92 -10.95 -28.19
C SER A 420 -2.08 -11.95 -28.26
N GLU A 421 -1.84 -13.25 -28.06
CA GLU A 421 -2.84 -14.28 -28.27
C GLU A 421 -3.99 -14.19 -27.24
N THR A 422 -5.22 -14.36 -27.73
CA THR A 422 -6.44 -14.30 -26.90
C THR A 422 -7.38 -15.49 -27.11
N ARG A 423 -7.12 -16.35 -28.09
CA ARG A 423 -7.95 -17.52 -28.39
C ARG A 423 -7.69 -18.65 -27.39
N PRO A 424 -8.70 -19.12 -26.64
CA PRO A 424 -8.49 -20.12 -25.59
C PRO A 424 -7.84 -21.44 -26.06
N GLU A 425 -8.20 -21.92 -27.25
CA GLU A 425 -7.65 -23.13 -27.84
C GLU A 425 -6.17 -22.99 -28.22
N VAL A 426 -5.72 -21.81 -28.62
CA VAL A 426 -4.31 -21.52 -28.90
C VAL A 426 -3.53 -21.40 -27.61
N ILE A 427 -4.10 -20.72 -26.61
CA ILE A 427 -3.49 -20.56 -25.28
C ILE A 427 -3.30 -21.94 -24.62
N GLU A 428 -4.29 -22.85 -24.73
CA GLU A 428 -4.14 -24.22 -24.23
C GLU A 428 -3.04 -24.99 -24.99
N THR A 429 -2.91 -24.78 -26.29
CA THR A 429 -1.81 -25.36 -27.07
C THR A 429 -0.45 -24.79 -26.63
N MET A 430 -0.37 -23.48 -26.32
CA MET A 430 0.83 -22.85 -25.74
C MET A 430 1.18 -23.49 -24.40
N ARG A 431 0.20 -23.68 -23.51
CA ARG A 431 0.40 -24.32 -22.20
C ARG A 431 1.02 -25.69 -22.34
N VAL A 432 0.43 -26.55 -23.18
CA VAL A 432 0.92 -27.93 -23.41
C VAL A 432 2.32 -27.93 -23.99
N ALA A 433 2.61 -27.05 -24.95
CA ALA A 433 3.93 -26.93 -25.56
C ALA A 433 4.99 -26.42 -24.57
N ALA A 434 4.65 -25.43 -23.74
CA ALA A 434 5.54 -24.85 -22.73
C ALA A 434 5.87 -25.88 -21.64
N ASP A 435 4.88 -26.62 -21.13
CA ASP A 435 5.11 -27.68 -20.13
C ASP A 435 5.90 -28.87 -20.72
N GLY A 436 5.65 -29.21 -21.97
CA GLY A 436 6.47 -30.18 -22.68
C GLY A 436 7.93 -29.77 -22.80
N LEU A 437 8.21 -28.54 -23.20
CA LEU A 437 9.59 -28.01 -23.26
C LEU A 437 10.25 -27.98 -21.88
N ARG A 438 9.53 -27.54 -20.84
CA ARG A 438 9.99 -27.60 -19.45
C ARG A 438 10.39 -29.02 -19.06
N THR A 439 9.54 -30.01 -19.39
CA THR A 439 9.84 -31.43 -19.10
C THR A 439 11.13 -31.90 -19.76
N ASP A 440 11.38 -31.50 -21.00
CA ASP A 440 12.63 -31.83 -21.70
C ASP A 440 13.86 -31.16 -21.07
N LEU A 441 13.71 -29.98 -20.47
CA LEU A 441 14.80 -29.18 -19.90
C LEU A 441 15.11 -29.51 -18.43
N ALA A 442 14.09 -29.68 -17.62
CA ALA A 442 14.19 -29.75 -16.15
C ALA A 442 13.57 -31.04 -15.54
N GLY A 443 12.98 -31.92 -16.35
CA GLY A 443 12.29 -33.12 -15.84
C GLY A 443 11.06 -32.77 -14.99
N ASP A 444 10.70 -33.63 -14.05
CA ASP A 444 9.52 -33.47 -13.21
C ASP A 444 9.81 -32.92 -11.81
N THR A 445 10.91 -32.19 -11.68
CA THR A 445 11.29 -31.58 -10.40
C THR A 445 10.96 -30.08 -10.41
N ALA A 446 10.21 -29.64 -9.39
CA ALA A 446 10.03 -28.24 -9.07
C ALA A 446 11.03 -27.86 -7.97
N THR A 447 11.86 -26.86 -8.25
CA THR A 447 12.90 -26.40 -7.33
C THR A 447 12.48 -25.16 -6.55
N PHE A 448 13.12 -24.95 -5.38
CA PHE A 448 13.02 -23.71 -4.59
C PHE A 448 14.29 -23.50 -3.80
N VAL A 449 14.54 -22.26 -3.35
CA VAL A 449 15.66 -21.90 -2.49
C VAL A 449 15.18 -21.46 -1.11
N VAL A 450 15.94 -21.80 -0.06
CA VAL A 450 15.70 -21.23 1.28
C VAL A 450 16.55 -19.97 1.39
N ASN A 451 15.92 -18.80 1.30
CA ASN A 451 16.60 -17.53 1.28
C ASN A 451 15.88 -16.46 2.12
N ARG A 452 16.61 -15.38 2.38
CA ARG A 452 16.08 -14.17 2.99
C ARG A 452 16.37 -12.95 2.13
N ASN A 453 15.36 -12.10 1.94
CA ASN A 453 15.54 -10.76 1.39
C ASN A 453 15.97 -9.80 2.50
N ILE A 454 17.02 -9.01 2.25
CA ILE A 454 17.43 -7.91 3.12
C ILE A 454 17.50 -6.64 2.30
N ASN A 455 16.55 -5.74 2.56
CA ASN A 455 16.59 -4.39 2.01
C ASN A 455 17.16 -3.46 3.07
N PHE A 456 18.43 -3.02 2.93
CA PHE A 456 19.14 -2.22 3.93
C PHE A 456 18.71 -0.75 3.93
N THR A 457 18.14 -0.23 2.84
CA THR A 457 17.52 1.10 2.76
C THR A 457 16.44 1.14 1.68
N ASN A 458 15.39 1.94 1.89
CA ASN A 458 14.41 2.28 0.86
C ASN A 458 14.54 3.72 0.36
N ILE A 459 15.54 4.49 0.84
CA ILE A 459 15.81 5.83 0.35
C ILE A 459 16.32 5.72 -1.09
N CYS A 460 15.63 6.37 -2.04
CA CYS A 460 15.92 6.22 -3.46
C CYS A 460 15.68 7.53 -4.22
N THR A 461 16.64 7.92 -5.07
CA THR A 461 16.59 9.13 -5.91
C THR A 461 16.03 8.88 -7.31
N VAL A 462 15.88 7.64 -7.76
CA VAL A 462 15.53 7.29 -9.15
C VAL A 462 14.10 7.69 -9.50
N GLY A 463 13.13 7.45 -8.60
CA GLY A 463 11.75 7.87 -8.78
C GLY A 463 10.98 7.10 -9.85
N CYS A 464 11.13 5.78 -9.93
CA CYS A 464 10.41 4.92 -10.86
C CYS A 464 8.91 4.95 -10.60
N ALA A 465 8.09 5.16 -11.65
CA ALA A 465 6.64 5.29 -11.52
C ALA A 465 5.94 3.99 -11.06
N PHE A 466 6.55 2.85 -11.30
CA PHE A 466 6.06 1.52 -10.92
C PHE A 466 6.47 1.10 -9.49
N CYS A 467 7.40 1.83 -8.84
CA CYS A 467 7.98 1.41 -7.57
C CYS A 467 7.19 1.97 -6.38
N GLY A 468 6.69 1.08 -5.52
CA GLY A 468 6.10 1.44 -4.22
C GLY A 468 7.11 1.46 -3.08
N PHE A 469 8.30 0.88 -3.28
CA PHE A 469 9.33 0.73 -2.26
C PHE A 469 10.20 1.97 -2.07
N GLY A 470 10.69 2.58 -3.17
CA GLY A 470 11.58 3.73 -3.12
C GLY A 470 10.93 4.96 -2.48
N GLN A 471 11.56 5.50 -1.45
CA GLN A 471 11.11 6.66 -0.71
C GLN A 471 12.09 7.82 -0.84
N GLY A 472 11.56 9.04 -0.86
CA GLY A 472 12.40 10.22 -0.69
C GLY A 472 12.94 10.29 0.76
N ARG A 473 14.14 10.82 0.96
CA ARG A 473 14.80 10.90 2.28
C ARG A 473 13.94 11.52 3.39
N ARG A 474 13.00 12.40 3.04
CA ARG A 474 12.10 13.08 3.98
C ARG A 474 10.75 12.41 4.14
N SER A 475 10.53 11.28 3.46
CA SER A 475 9.31 10.49 3.64
C SER A 475 9.24 9.93 5.06
N PRO A 476 8.07 9.92 5.70
CA PRO A 476 7.89 9.25 6.99
C PRO A 476 8.11 7.73 6.90
N ASP A 477 8.03 7.16 5.71
CA ASP A 477 8.25 5.73 5.44
C ASP A 477 9.71 5.43 5.04
N ALA A 478 10.59 6.44 4.97
CA ALA A 478 12.01 6.25 4.69
C ALA A 478 12.71 5.55 5.86
N TYR A 479 13.59 4.60 5.54
CA TYR A 479 14.43 3.94 6.54
C TYR A 479 15.82 3.63 5.97
N GLU A 480 16.75 3.49 6.88
CA GLU A 480 18.09 2.98 6.66
C GLU A 480 18.42 2.04 7.83
N SER A 481 18.85 0.81 7.56
CA SER A 481 19.17 -0.17 8.58
C SER A 481 20.48 0.18 9.29
N THR A 482 20.53 -0.04 10.59
CA THR A 482 21.80 -0.05 11.35
C THR A 482 22.55 -1.36 11.12
N GLU A 483 23.86 -1.39 11.41
CA GLU A 483 24.64 -2.63 11.33
C GLU A 483 24.08 -3.72 12.24
N ASP A 484 23.67 -3.36 13.46
CA ASP A 484 23.08 -4.31 14.43
C ASP A 484 21.78 -4.94 13.94
N GLU A 485 20.89 -4.13 13.35
CA GLU A 485 19.65 -4.62 12.72
C GLU A 485 19.93 -5.54 11.52
N PHE A 486 20.94 -5.23 10.73
CA PHE A 486 21.37 -6.05 9.62
C PHE A 486 21.93 -7.39 10.10
N ILE A 487 22.84 -7.39 11.07
CA ILE A 487 23.43 -8.58 11.68
C ILE A 487 22.34 -9.49 12.23
N ALA A 488 21.40 -8.94 13.02
CA ALA A 488 20.29 -9.71 13.56
C ALA A 488 19.45 -10.41 12.47
N ARG A 489 19.23 -9.76 11.32
CA ARG A 489 18.54 -10.38 10.19
C ARG A 489 19.34 -11.50 9.55
N VAL A 490 20.67 -11.37 9.46
CA VAL A 490 21.55 -12.44 8.94
C VAL A 490 21.54 -13.64 9.88
N GLU A 491 21.65 -13.41 11.21
CA GLU A 491 21.57 -14.46 12.22
C GLU A 491 20.23 -15.22 12.18
N ASP A 492 19.13 -14.51 12.04
CA ASP A 492 17.80 -15.11 11.92
C ASP A 492 17.66 -15.94 10.61
N ALA A 493 18.26 -15.49 9.49
CA ALA A 493 18.32 -16.26 8.27
C ALA A 493 19.09 -17.58 8.43
N VAL A 494 20.24 -17.52 9.10
CA VAL A 494 21.07 -18.71 9.39
C VAL A 494 20.32 -19.69 10.30
N ALA A 495 19.68 -19.18 11.35
CA ALA A 495 18.88 -20.01 12.27
C ALA A 495 17.70 -20.70 11.56
N TYR A 496 17.14 -20.09 10.52
CA TYR A 496 16.09 -20.67 9.70
C TYR A 496 16.61 -21.69 8.66
N GLY A 497 17.92 -21.72 8.44
CA GLY A 497 18.55 -22.61 7.47
C GLY A 497 18.66 -22.03 6.05
N ALA A 498 18.67 -20.71 5.92
CA ALA A 498 18.86 -20.03 4.63
C ALA A 498 20.24 -20.37 4.05
N THR A 499 20.26 -20.65 2.75
CA THR A 499 21.48 -20.88 1.97
C THR A 499 21.90 -19.65 1.18
N GLU A 500 21.02 -18.66 1.07
CA GLU A 500 21.19 -17.44 0.29
C GLU A 500 20.64 -16.22 1.03
N LEU A 501 21.34 -15.09 0.92
CA LEU A 501 20.79 -13.76 1.20
C LEU A 501 20.61 -13.00 -0.13
N CYS A 502 19.40 -12.53 -0.39
CA CYS A 502 19.12 -11.61 -1.49
C CYS A 502 19.14 -10.16 -0.96
N MET A 503 20.14 -9.37 -1.37
CA MET A 503 20.39 -8.05 -0.81
C MET A 503 20.24 -6.96 -1.87
N GLN A 504 19.30 -6.05 -1.66
CA GLN A 504 19.05 -4.91 -2.54
C GLN A 504 18.60 -3.69 -1.71
N GLY A 505 18.92 -2.48 -2.20
CA GLY A 505 18.52 -1.24 -1.58
C GLY A 505 17.96 -0.21 -2.57
N GLY A 506 17.42 0.89 -2.03
CA GLY A 506 17.18 2.09 -2.82
C GLY A 506 18.50 2.73 -3.24
N ILE A 507 18.49 3.51 -4.34
CA ILE A 507 19.65 4.30 -4.76
C ILE A 507 19.77 5.52 -3.87
N HIS A 508 20.52 5.35 -2.78
CA HIS A 508 20.73 6.37 -1.77
C HIS A 508 21.86 7.34 -2.21
N PRO A 509 21.65 8.65 -2.18
CA PRO A 509 22.62 9.61 -2.76
C PRO A 509 23.95 9.72 -2.00
N ASP A 510 23.99 9.30 -0.73
CA ASP A 510 25.18 9.47 0.12
C ASP A 510 25.95 8.15 0.33
N ILE A 511 25.42 6.99 -0.11
CA ILE A 511 26.09 5.69 0.01
C ILE A 511 27.19 5.58 -1.06
N LYS A 512 28.38 5.18 -0.63
CA LYS A 512 29.57 5.01 -1.46
C LYS A 512 29.84 3.53 -1.74
N LEU A 513 30.79 3.25 -2.62
CA LEU A 513 31.19 1.88 -2.97
C LEU A 513 31.64 1.08 -1.73
N GLU A 514 32.39 1.71 -0.81
CA GLU A 514 32.87 1.08 0.42
C GLU A 514 31.73 0.66 1.35
N ASP A 515 30.64 1.42 1.39
CA ASP A 515 29.46 1.10 2.22
C ASP A 515 28.76 -0.16 1.68
N TYR A 516 28.66 -0.32 0.35
CA TYR A 516 28.15 -1.56 -0.27
C TYR A 516 29.06 -2.77 0.05
N GLY A 517 30.38 -2.60 -0.03
CA GLY A 517 31.34 -3.63 0.39
C GLY A 517 31.19 -4.01 1.85
N ARG A 518 30.95 -3.02 2.72
CA ARG A 518 30.77 -3.23 4.17
C ARG A 518 29.58 -4.14 4.50
N TRP A 519 28.43 -4.01 3.81
CA TRP A 519 27.27 -4.89 4.00
C TRP A 519 27.61 -6.36 3.65
N LEU A 520 28.39 -6.60 2.58
CA LEU A 520 28.83 -7.95 2.23
C LEU A 520 29.77 -8.54 3.28
N GLU A 521 30.76 -7.76 3.73
CA GLU A 521 31.70 -8.17 4.77
C GLU A 521 30.99 -8.48 6.09
N LEU A 522 30.01 -7.67 6.51
CA LEU A 522 29.19 -7.92 7.68
C LEU A 522 28.43 -9.25 7.55
N ALA A 523 27.76 -9.49 6.41
CA ALA A 523 27.06 -10.74 6.17
C ALA A 523 28.03 -11.94 6.24
N LYS A 524 29.19 -11.84 5.62
CA LYS A 524 30.23 -12.89 5.65
C LYS A 524 30.87 -13.08 7.03
N SER A 525 30.96 -12.05 7.85
CA SER A 525 31.47 -12.17 9.23
C SER A 525 30.56 -13.01 10.13
N VAL A 526 29.23 -12.92 9.90
CA VAL A 526 28.21 -13.67 10.64
C VAL A 526 28.01 -15.06 10.05
N ALA A 527 27.95 -15.16 8.72
CA ALA A 527 27.63 -16.38 7.98
C ALA A 527 28.62 -16.60 6.81
N PRO A 528 29.84 -17.08 7.05
CA PRO A 528 30.88 -17.18 6.01
C PRO A 528 30.50 -18.02 4.80
N GLN A 529 29.66 -19.05 4.96
CA GLN A 529 29.25 -19.97 3.89
C GLN A 529 27.96 -19.56 3.18
N ILE A 530 27.20 -18.56 3.66
CA ILE A 530 25.96 -18.17 3.02
C ILE A 530 26.27 -17.52 1.66
N HIS A 531 25.48 -17.85 0.63
CA HIS A 531 25.65 -17.23 -0.67
C HIS A 531 25.06 -15.81 -0.66
N LEU A 532 25.82 -14.82 -1.14
CA LEU A 532 25.37 -13.44 -1.25
C LEU A 532 24.95 -13.13 -2.70
N HIS A 533 23.66 -13.05 -2.93
CA HIS A 533 23.02 -12.64 -4.18
C HIS A 533 22.63 -11.16 -4.03
N ALA A 534 23.49 -10.25 -4.51
CA ALA A 534 23.35 -8.84 -4.14
C ALA A 534 23.56 -7.89 -5.32
N TYR A 535 22.95 -6.72 -5.18
CA TYR A 535 23.10 -5.51 -5.98
C TYR A 535 22.66 -5.62 -7.44
N SER A 536 21.54 -4.98 -7.72
CA SER A 536 21.00 -4.84 -9.08
C SER A 536 21.96 -4.05 -9.99
N PRO A 537 21.85 -4.18 -11.31
CA PRO A 537 22.59 -3.33 -12.25
C PRO A 537 22.43 -1.83 -12.01
N MET A 538 21.30 -1.38 -11.48
CA MET A 538 21.10 0.03 -11.12
C MET A 538 21.94 0.46 -9.92
N GLU A 539 22.11 -0.42 -8.92
CA GLU A 539 22.99 -0.17 -7.79
C GLU A 539 24.46 -0.19 -8.22
N VAL A 540 24.84 -1.13 -9.09
CA VAL A 540 26.20 -1.19 -9.65
C VAL A 540 26.52 0.04 -10.52
N ASP A 541 25.55 0.51 -11.30
CA ASP A 541 25.71 1.75 -12.09
C ASP A 541 25.95 2.96 -11.17
N HIS A 542 25.19 3.06 -10.08
CA HIS A 542 25.44 4.08 -9.06
C HIS A 542 26.82 3.95 -8.39
N MET A 543 27.26 2.73 -8.08
CA MET A 543 28.61 2.49 -7.54
C MET A 543 29.69 2.97 -8.54
N CYS A 544 29.50 2.74 -9.84
CA CYS A 544 30.38 3.26 -10.87
C CYS A 544 30.41 4.80 -10.90
N GLU A 545 29.24 5.44 -10.78
CA GLU A 545 29.13 6.90 -10.77
C GLU A 545 29.86 7.52 -9.57
N VAL A 546 29.63 6.99 -8.36
CA VAL A 546 30.19 7.58 -7.12
C VAL A 546 31.68 7.26 -6.93
N SER A 547 32.19 6.15 -7.47
CA SER A 547 33.59 5.75 -7.37
C SER A 547 34.46 6.20 -8.57
N GLY A 548 33.81 6.46 -9.71
CA GLY A 548 34.52 6.71 -10.99
C GLY A 548 35.14 5.46 -11.61
N LEU A 549 34.84 4.25 -11.10
CA LEU A 549 35.37 2.97 -11.59
C LEU A 549 34.45 2.36 -12.66
N PRO A 550 35.01 1.61 -13.62
CA PRO A 550 34.22 0.84 -14.56
C PRO A 550 33.56 -0.38 -13.87
N PRO A 551 32.50 -0.97 -14.46
CA PRO A 551 31.77 -2.11 -13.85
C PRO A 551 32.67 -3.29 -13.49
N SER A 552 33.70 -3.58 -14.30
CA SER A 552 34.65 -4.67 -14.05
C SER A 552 35.40 -4.50 -12.72
N GLU A 553 35.93 -3.30 -12.45
CA GLU A 553 36.66 -3.00 -11.21
C GLU A 553 35.72 -2.95 -9.99
N VAL A 554 34.48 -2.47 -10.17
CA VAL A 554 33.43 -2.52 -9.13
C VAL A 554 33.15 -3.97 -8.78
N PHE A 555 32.97 -4.87 -9.74
CA PHE A 555 32.73 -6.29 -9.45
C PHE A 555 33.96 -6.98 -8.82
N GLU A 556 35.18 -6.69 -9.25
CA GLU A 556 36.38 -7.20 -8.59
C GLU A 556 36.43 -6.82 -7.11
N TYR A 557 36.11 -5.56 -6.78
CA TYR A 557 36.01 -5.09 -5.40
C TYR A 557 34.91 -5.83 -4.64
N LEU A 558 33.69 -5.90 -5.16
CA LEU A 558 32.56 -6.56 -4.49
C LEU A 558 32.79 -8.06 -4.27
N ILE A 559 33.46 -8.74 -5.23
CA ILE A 559 33.86 -10.15 -5.08
C ILE A 559 34.85 -10.28 -3.92
N SER A 560 35.81 -9.37 -3.80
CA SER A 560 36.75 -9.38 -2.66
C SER A 560 36.06 -9.20 -1.30
N CYS A 561 34.90 -8.51 -1.25
CA CYS A 561 34.06 -8.36 -0.07
C CYS A 561 33.10 -9.54 0.15
N GLY A 562 33.01 -10.50 -0.79
CA GLY A 562 32.22 -11.72 -0.64
C GLY A 562 30.96 -11.84 -1.51
N LEU A 563 30.80 -11.00 -2.55
CA LEU A 563 29.71 -11.13 -3.52
C LEU A 563 29.78 -12.48 -4.23
N GLY A 564 28.65 -13.21 -4.30
CA GLY A 564 28.56 -14.54 -4.93
C GLY A 564 27.86 -14.53 -6.29
N SER A 565 26.85 -13.71 -6.46
CA SER A 565 26.10 -13.53 -7.71
C SER A 565 25.33 -12.20 -7.68
N THR A 566 24.84 -11.75 -8.85
CA THR A 566 24.07 -10.49 -8.94
C THR A 566 22.65 -10.70 -9.47
N PRO A 567 21.62 -10.07 -8.87
CA PRO A 567 20.26 -10.14 -9.40
C PRO A 567 20.15 -9.34 -10.70
N GLY A 568 19.54 -9.93 -11.72
CA GLY A 568 19.22 -9.27 -12.98
C GLY A 568 17.95 -8.43 -12.89
N THR A 569 17.65 -7.88 -11.72
CA THR A 569 16.58 -6.90 -11.51
C THR A 569 16.91 -5.57 -12.17
N ALA A 570 16.04 -4.57 -12.03
CA ALA A 570 16.18 -3.31 -12.76
C ALA A 570 16.10 -3.43 -14.31
N ALA A 571 15.88 -4.62 -14.85
CA ALA A 571 15.62 -4.85 -16.27
C ALA A 571 14.28 -4.24 -16.69
N GLU A 572 13.26 -4.39 -15.89
CA GLU A 572 11.84 -4.04 -16.15
C GLU A 572 11.43 -4.56 -17.54
N VAL A 573 11.38 -3.70 -18.55
CA VAL A 573 11.39 -4.05 -19.97
C VAL A 573 12.65 -3.46 -20.60
N LEU A 574 13.46 -4.28 -21.30
CA LEU A 574 14.69 -3.84 -21.96
C LEU A 574 14.36 -3.22 -23.34
N ASP A 575 13.47 -2.23 -23.30
CA ASP A 575 13.11 -1.33 -24.39
C ASP A 575 13.14 0.11 -23.86
N ASP A 576 13.98 0.97 -24.46
CA ASP A 576 14.17 2.33 -23.94
C ASP A 576 12.93 3.21 -24.11
N GLY A 577 12.04 2.90 -25.03
CA GLY A 577 10.74 3.58 -25.17
C GLY A 577 9.84 3.35 -23.95
N VAL A 578 9.76 2.11 -23.45
CA VAL A 578 9.07 1.77 -22.21
C VAL A 578 9.76 2.42 -21.01
N ARG A 579 11.09 2.27 -20.91
CA ARG A 579 11.87 2.78 -19.78
C ARG A 579 11.72 4.28 -19.60
N GLN A 580 11.71 5.06 -20.67
CA GLN A 580 11.47 6.51 -20.62
C GLN A 580 10.08 6.87 -20.08
N ARG A 581 9.07 6.03 -20.31
CA ARG A 581 7.71 6.25 -19.81
C ARG A 581 7.57 5.92 -18.31
N ILE A 582 8.22 4.86 -17.82
CA ILE A 582 8.03 4.34 -16.45
C ILE A 582 9.15 4.71 -15.47
N SER A 583 10.35 4.99 -15.96
CA SER A 583 11.54 5.26 -15.12
C SER A 583 12.62 6.05 -15.89
N PRO A 584 12.40 7.32 -16.25
CA PRO A 584 13.31 8.09 -17.11
C PRO A 584 14.69 8.31 -16.51
N ASN A 585 14.84 8.20 -15.18
CA ASN A 585 16.12 8.35 -14.48
C ASN A 585 16.83 7.00 -14.22
N LYS A 586 16.34 5.92 -14.78
CA LYS A 586 16.96 4.59 -14.64
C LYS A 586 17.91 4.34 -15.79
N LEU A 587 18.96 3.52 -15.56
CA LEU A 587 19.94 3.16 -16.59
C LEU A 587 19.24 2.67 -17.88
N PRO A 588 19.73 2.99 -19.08
CA PRO A 588 19.19 2.50 -20.35
C PRO A 588 19.44 0.99 -20.54
N ALA A 589 18.71 0.36 -21.45
CA ALA A 589 18.79 -1.08 -21.71
C ALA A 589 20.23 -1.54 -22.07
N ALA A 590 20.92 -0.77 -22.89
CA ALA A 590 22.31 -1.07 -23.26
C ALA A 590 23.27 -1.07 -22.04
N ARG A 591 23.08 -0.15 -21.10
CA ARG A 591 23.89 -0.08 -19.87
C ARG A 591 23.60 -1.24 -18.93
N TRP A 592 22.34 -1.68 -18.85
CA TRP A 592 21.98 -2.88 -18.10
C TRP A 592 22.70 -4.10 -18.65
N VAL A 593 22.70 -4.27 -19.98
CA VAL A 593 23.41 -5.37 -20.66
C VAL A 593 24.91 -5.32 -20.38
N GLU A 594 25.54 -4.15 -20.50
CA GLU A 594 26.98 -3.95 -20.23
C GLU A 594 27.34 -4.38 -18.80
N ILE A 595 26.55 -4.00 -17.80
CA ILE A 595 26.82 -4.34 -16.39
C ILE A 595 26.67 -5.84 -16.15
N ILE A 596 25.61 -6.48 -16.67
CA ILE A 596 25.43 -7.93 -16.52
C ILE A 596 26.54 -8.68 -17.26
N GLU A 597 26.92 -8.25 -18.45
CA GLU A 597 28.06 -8.86 -19.19
C GLU A 597 29.37 -8.72 -18.43
N ALA A 598 29.61 -7.57 -17.79
CA ALA A 598 30.77 -7.36 -16.93
C ALA A 598 30.76 -8.29 -15.70
N SER A 599 29.61 -8.52 -15.08
CA SER A 599 29.49 -9.46 -13.97
C SER A 599 29.84 -10.90 -14.39
N HIS A 600 29.34 -11.34 -15.54
CA HIS A 600 29.65 -12.66 -16.09
C HIS A 600 31.12 -12.81 -16.43
N ASN A 601 31.74 -11.77 -17.02
CA ASN A 601 33.16 -11.75 -17.31
C ASN A 601 34.05 -11.77 -16.06
N ALA A 602 33.56 -11.26 -14.93
CA ALA A 602 34.18 -11.35 -13.62
C ALA A 602 33.97 -12.73 -12.93
N GLY A 603 33.28 -13.66 -13.58
CA GLY A 603 32.99 -15.01 -13.06
C GLY A 603 31.78 -15.15 -12.18
N LEU A 604 30.93 -14.10 -12.08
CA LEU A 604 29.67 -14.16 -11.38
C LEU A 604 28.55 -14.67 -12.31
N ASN A 605 27.57 -15.36 -11.72
CA ASN A 605 26.31 -15.61 -12.39
C ASN A 605 25.28 -14.50 -12.07
N SER A 606 24.26 -14.40 -12.92
CA SER A 606 23.11 -13.51 -12.65
C SER A 606 21.79 -14.24 -12.86
N THR A 607 20.72 -13.65 -12.32
CA THR A 607 19.34 -13.91 -12.78
C THR A 607 19.01 -12.95 -13.92
N SER A 608 17.82 -13.06 -14.52
CA SER A 608 17.22 -12.04 -15.38
C SER A 608 15.74 -11.93 -15.07
N THR A 609 15.19 -10.70 -15.09
CA THR A 609 13.80 -10.44 -14.79
C THR A 609 13.12 -9.68 -15.91
N VAL A 610 11.81 -9.81 -16.01
CA VAL A 610 10.94 -8.90 -16.77
C VAL A 610 9.80 -8.43 -15.88
N MET A 611 9.44 -7.15 -15.94
CA MET A 611 8.20 -6.65 -15.34
C MET A 611 7.17 -6.44 -16.45
N PHE A 612 6.01 -7.07 -16.34
CA PHE A 612 4.98 -7.06 -17.38
C PHE A 612 3.58 -6.86 -16.81
N GLY A 613 2.61 -6.58 -17.69
CA GLY A 613 1.23 -6.29 -17.29
C GLY A 613 1.03 -4.85 -16.84
N HIS A 614 1.76 -3.87 -17.43
CA HIS A 614 1.60 -2.45 -17.10
C HIS A 614 1.21 -1.61 -18.34
N ILE A 615 2.17 -1.00 -19.04
CA ILE A 615 1.92 -0.14 -20.23
C ILE A 615 2.75 -0.57 -21.45
N GLU A 616 3.45 -1.66 -21.34
CA GLU A 616 4.23 -2.26 -22.42
C GLU A 616 3.30 -2.90 -23.45
N GLU A 617 3.79 -2.99 -24.69
CA GLU A 617 3.15 -3.69 -25.78
C GLU A 617 3.77 -5.09 -25.97
N PRO A 618 3.06 -6.05 -26.57
CA PRO A 618 3.56 -7.39 -26.87
C PRO A 618 4.92 -7.39 -27.60
N ARG A 619 5.14 -6.48 -28.52
CA ARG A 619 6.39 -6.34 -29.26
C ARG A 619 7.55 -5.89 -28.38
N GLU A 620 7.29 -5.07 -27.36
CA GLU A 620 8.29 -4.62 -26.41
C GLU A 620 8.76 -5.78 -25.51
N LEU A 621 7.84 -6.70 -25.13
CA LEU A 621 8.19 -7.96 -24.46
C LEU A 621 8.99 -8.89 -25.37
N ALA A 622 8.64 -8.99 -26.65
CA ALA A 622 9.39 -9.77 -27.63
C ALA A 622 10.85 -9.29 -27.75
N ARG A 623 11.06 -7.96 -27.81
CA ARG A 623 12.40 -7.34 -27.82
C ARG A 623 13.18 -7.63 -26.54
N HIS A 624 12.51 -7.55 -25.38
CA HIS A 624 13.13 -7.90 -24.11
C HIS A 624 13.69 -9.34 -24.14
N ILE A 625 12.91 -10.30 -24.57
CA ILE A 625 13.34 -11.70 -24.70
C ILE A 625 14.53 -11.83 -25.68
N ALA A 626 14.49 -11.12 -26.82
CA ALA A 626 15.58 -11.14 -27.79
C ALA A 626 16.91 -10.63 -27.18
N VAL A 627 16.86 -9.53 -26.39
CA VAL A 627 18.03 -8.97 -25.69
C VAL A 627 18.58 -9.97 -24.67
N VAL A 628 17.73 -10.56 -23.84
CA VAL A 628 18.15 -11.53 -22.80
C VAL A 628 18.77 -12.77 -23.43
N ARG A 629 18.16 -13.32 -24.51
CA ARG A 629 18.75 -14.47 -25.25
C ARG A 629 20.11 -14.15 -25.83
N SER A 630 20.22 -12.99 -26.49
CA SER A 630 21.51 -12.57 -27.10
C SER A 630 22.61 -12.40 -26.06
N LEU A 631 22.29 -11.89 -24.86
CA LEU A 631 23.23 -11.80 -23.75
C LEU A 631 23.64 -13.20 -23.27
N GLN A 632 22.66 -14.08 -23.05
CA GLN A 632 22.93 -15.47 -22.59
C GLN A 632 23.75 -16.28 -23.59
N GLU A 633 23.50 -16.12 -24.89
CA GLU A 633 24.33 -16.79 -25.96
C GLU A 633 25.77 -16.34 -25.94
N ARG A 634 26.07 -15.09 -25.59
CA ARG A 634 27.43 -14.57 -25.49
C ARG A 634 28.16 -14.99 -24.21
N THR A 635 27.43 -15.04 -23.09
CA THR A 635 28.06 -15.13 -21.76
C THR A 635 27.77 -16.42 -21.01
N GLY A 636 26.60 -17.04 -21.22
CA GLY A 636 26.18 -18.26 -20.52
C GLY A 636 25.93 -18.08 -19.02
N GLY A 637 25.95 -16.83 -18.49
CA GLY A 637 25.95 -16.56 -17.06
C GLY A 637 24.57 -16.40 -16.41
N ILE A 638 23.47 -16.39 -17.19
CA ILE A 638 22.11 -16.26 -16.63
C ILE A 638 21.63 -17.64 -16.16
N THR A 639 21.36 -17.77 -14.86
CA THR A 639 20.94 -19.03 -14.23
C THR A 639 19.43 -19.26 -14.31
N GLU A 640 18.62 -18.17 -14.27
CA GLU A 640 17.16 -18.24 -14.31
C GLU A 640 16.54 -16.98 -14.90
N PHE A 641 15.32 -17.12 -15.37
CA PHE A 641 14.46 -16.01 -15.80
C PHE A 641 13.23 -15.91 -14.90
N VAL A 642 12.94 -14.68 -14.42
CA VAL A 642 11.86 -14.41 -13.45
C VAL A 642 10.88 -13.41 -14.02
N PRO A 643 9.71 -13.85 -14.53
CA PRO A 643 8.62 -12.95 -14.90
C PRO A 643 7.95 -12.37 -13.65
N LEU A 644 7.83 -11.06 -13.61
CA LEU A 644 7.25 -10.31 -12.50
C LEU A 644 6.03 -9.53 -12.99
N SER A 645 4.83 -10.01 -12.74
CA SER A 645 3.63 -9.24 -13.06
C SER A 645 3.58 -7.96 -12.21
N PHE A 646 3.11 -6.87 -12.82
CA PHE A 646 3.08 -5.57 -12.18
C PHE A 646 2.02 -5.50 -11.07
N ILE A 647 2.39 -4.97 -9.91
CA ILE A 647 1.49 -4.69 -8.78
C ILE A 647 1.16 -3.19 -8.79
N PRO A 648 -0.07 -2.79 -9.17
CA PRO A 648 -0.38 -1.38 -9.43
C PRO A 648 -0.76 -0.56 -8.18
N PHE A 649 -1.15 -1.19 -7.06
CA PHE A 649 -1.97 -0.57 -6.02
C PHE A 649 -1.34 0.64 -5.34
N ASN A 650 -0.10 0.56 -4.86
CA ASN A 650 0.61 1.64 -4.18
C ASN A 650 1.67 2.30 -5.07
N THR A 651 1.50 2.28 -6.39
CA THR A 651 2.46 2.84 -7.33
C THR A 651 1.91 4.08 -8.04
N LEU A 652 2.80 4.96 -8.48
CA LEU A 652 2.43 6.13 -9.28
C LEU A 652 1.79 5.69 -10.60
N LEU A 653 2.41 4.74 -11.29
CA LEU A 653 1.95 4.22 -12.58
C LEU A 653 0.52 3.68 -12.50
N GLY A 654 0.23 2.86 -11.48
CA GLY A 654 -1.12 2.37 -11.25
C GLY A 654 -2.14 3.47 -10.97
N ARG A 655 -1.77 4.52 -10.23
CA ARG A 655 -2.67 5.64 -9.92
C ARG A 655 -2.90 6.58 -11.11
N THR A 656 -1.89 6.78 -11.97
CA THR A 656 -1.96 7.79 -13.04
C THR A 656 -2.43 7.27 -14.39
N HIS A 657 -2.22 5.98 -14.67
CA HIS A 657 -2.57 5.38 -15.97
C HIS A 657 -3.75 4.41 -15.88
N GLY A 658 -4.37 4.28 -14.70
CA GLY A 658 -5.49 3.35 -14.52
C GLY A 658 -5.12 1.88 -14.77
N VAL A 659 -3.81 1.55 -14.63
CA VAL A 659 -3.36 0.17 -14.83
C VAL A 659 -3.91 -0.70 -13.72
N GLU A 660 -4.59 -1.77 -14.10
CA GLU A 660 -5.10 -2.80 -13.20
C GLU A 660 -4.12 -3.97 -13.13
N GLU A 661 -4.22 -4.76 -12.06
CA GLU A 661 -3.49 -6.02 -11.97
C GLU A 661 -4.03 -7.00 -13.02
N ILE A 662 -3.17 -7.65 -13.78
CA ILE A 662 -3.59 -8.63 -14.76
C ILE A 662 -4.20 -9.86 -14.08
N SER A 663 -5.11 -10.54 -14.77
CA SER A 663 -5.71 -11.77 -14.26
C SER A 663 -4.67 -12.90 -14.15
N ILE A 664 -4.98 -13.91 -13.35
CA ILE A 664 -4.10 -15.09 -13.24
C ILE A 664 -3.98 -15.82 -14.58
N GLU A 665 -5.04 -15.90 -15.37
CA GLU A 665 -5.06 -16.52 -16.69
C GLU A 665 -4.12 -15.78 -17.65
N GLU A 666 -4.15 -14.43 -17.63
CA GLU A 666 -3.25 -13.62 -18.43
C GLU A 666 -1.79 -13.78 -18.02
N ASN A 667 -1.54 -13.87 -16.70
CA ASN A 667 -0.21 -14.13 -16.16
C ASN A 667 0.32 -15.50 -16.60
N LEU A 668 -0.49 -16.56 -16.53
CA LEU A 668 -0.14 -17.90 -16.96
C LEU A 668 0.12 -17.98 -18.47
N LYS A 669 -0.69 -17.29 -19.30
CA LYS A 669 -0.46 -17.16 -20.74
C LYS A 669 0.91 -16.56 -21.03
N HIS A 670 1.25 -15.44 -20.40
CA HIS A 670 2.57 -14.81 -20.54
C HIS A 670 3.69 -15.74 -20.08
N THR A 671 3.50 -16.47 -18.99
CA THR A 671 4.46 -17.46 -18.50
C THR A 671 4.77 -18.53 -19.55
N ALA A 672 3.74 -19.08 -20.22
CA ALA A 672 3.94 -20.03 -21.33
C ALA A 672 4.68 -19.39 -22.53
N ALA A 673 4.31 -18.14 -22.88
CA ALA A 673 5.00 -17.41 -23.95
C ALA A 673 6.49 -17.15 -23.62
N PHE A 674 6.81 -16.80 -22.36
CA PHE A 674 8.20 -16.66 -21.91
C PHE A 674 8.95 -17.99 -22.00
N ARG A 675 8.37 -19.12 -21.57
CA ARG A 675 9.03 -20.43 -21.70
C ARG A 675 9.36 -20.76 -23.15
N LEU A 676 8.39 -20.61 -24.06
CA LEU A 676 8.59 -20.88 -25.49
C LEU A 676 9.56 -19.90 -26.12
N GLY A 677 9.51 -18.63 -25.69
CA GLY A 677 10.40 -17.58 -26.17
C GLY A 677 11.86 -17.74 -25.74
N LEU A 678 12.11 -18.20 -24.52
CA LEU A 678 13.45 -18.48 -24.02
C LEU A 678 14.03 -19.76 -24.67
N GLY A 679 13.16 -20.68 -25.09
CA GLY A 679 13.57 -21.93 -25.72
C GLY A 679 14.51 -22.73 -24.83
N ARG A 680 15.65 -23.17 -25.39
CA ARG A 680 16.70 -23.89 -24.67
C ARG A 680 17.82 -22.99 -24.13
N THR A 681 17.71 -21.66 -24.33
CA THR A 681 18.75 -20.70 -23.96
C THR A 681 18.87 -20.56 -22.44
N ILE A 682 17.74 -20.53 -21.73
CA ILE A 682 17.68 -20.48 -20.27
C ILE A 682 16.78 -21.60 -19.75
N THR A 683 17.37 -22.49 -18.98
CA THR A 683 16.70 -23.70 -18.46
C THR A 683 15.67 -23.38 -17.43
N ASN A 684 15.96 -22.45 -16.49
CA ASN A 684 15.13 -22.24 -15.32
C ASN A 684 14.21 -21.05 -15.51
N LEU A 685 12.91 -21.28 -15.35
CA LEU A 685 11.86 -20.27 -15.32
C LEU A 685 11.17 -20.34 -13.97
N GLN A 686 11.19 -19.21 -13.26
CA GLN A 686 10.66 -19.10 -11.91
C GLN A 686 9.24 -18.51 -11.93
N ALA A 687 8.36 -19.03 -11.06
CA ALA A 687 7.10 -18.36 -10.71
C ALA A 687 7.29 -17.47 -9.49
N SER A 688 6.91 -16.20 -9.60
CA SER A 688 6.95 -15.27 -8.48
C SER A 688 5.64 -15.34 -7.66
N TRP A 689 5.62 -16.17 -6.60
CA TRP A 689 4.43 -16.32 -5.75
C TRP A 689 4.00 -15.02 -5.06
N VAL A 690 4.91 -14.07 -4.82
CA VAL A 690 4.57 -12.74 -4.26
C VAL A 690 3.75 -11.89 -5.22
N LYS A 691 3.72 -12.27 -6.50
CA LYS A 691 2.97 -11.57 -7.56
C LYS A 691 1.66 -12.27 -7.90
N MET A 692 1.63 -13.60 -7.94
CA MET A 692 0.48 -14.40 -8.40
C MET A 692 -0.17 -15.26 -7.31
N GLY A 693 0.33 -15.17 -6.07
CA GLY A 693 -0.09 -16.04 -4.97
C GLY A 693 0.47 -17.45 -5.08
N LEU A 694 0.39 -18.23 -3.98
CA LEU A 694 0.90 -19.61 -3.97
C LEU A 694 0.11 -20.53 -4.91
N GLU A 695 -1.20 -20.35 -5.00
CA GLU A 695 -2.04 -21.17 -5.91
C GLU A 695 -1.73 -20.85 -7.38
N GLY A 696 -1.54 -19.56 -7.72
CA GLY A 696 -1.10 -19.17 -9.06
C GLY A 696 0.28 -19.72 -9.41
N ALA A 697 1.24 -19.67 -8.47
CA ALA A 697 2.56 -20.24 -8.65
C ALA A 697 2.52 -21.78 -8.79
N THR A 698 1.63 -22.45 -8.04
CA THR A 698 1.36 -23.89 -8.17
C THR A 698 0.86 -24.24 -9.58
N GLU A 699 -0.09 -23.46 -10.10
CA GLU A 699 -0.61 -23.69 -11.45
C GLU A 699 0.43 -23.38 -12.53
N ALA A 700 1.29 -22.37 -12.32
CA ALA A 700 2.37 -22.02 -13.26
C ALA A 700 3.35 -23.17 -13.51
N LEU A 701 3.51 -24.11 -12.56
CA LEU A 701 4.27 -25.35 -12.75
C LEU A 701 3.72 -26.25 -13.88
N ARG A 702 2.48 -26.04 -14.33
CA ARG A 702 1.86 -26.70 -15.49
C ARG A 702 1.92 -25.85 -16.75
N TRP A 703 2.50 -24.65 -16.66
CA TRP A 703 2.62 -23.65 -17.73
C TRP A 703 4.07 -23.36 -18.15
N GLY A 704 4.98 -24.29 -17.86
CA GLY A 704 6.37 -24.21 -18.27
C GLY A 704 7.36 -23.73 -17.19
N VAL A 705 6.91 -23.47 -15.98
CA VAL A 705 7.74 -23.14 -14.82
C VAL A 705 8.35 -24.41 -14.20
N ASN A 706 9.58 -24.31 -13.72
CA ASN A 706 10.27 -25.38 -12.97
C ASN A 706 10.84 -24.91 -11.62
N ASP A 707 10.65 -23.65 -11.24
CA ASP A 707 11.17 -23.10 -9.99
C ASP A 707 10.12 -22.23 -9.29
N LEU A 708 9.95 -22.39 -7.98
CA LEU A 708 9.00 -21.65 -7.15
C LEU A 708 9.63 -20.41 -6.45
N GLY A 709 10.90 -20.13 -6.77
CA GLY A 709 11.65 -19.06 -6.10
C GLY A 709 12.05 -19.45 -4.68
N GLY A 710 11.98 -18.50 -3.77
CA GLY A 710 12.47 -18.68 -2.41
C GLY A 710 11.43 -18.43 -1.32
N THR A 711 11.83 -18.76 -0.09
CA THR A 711 11.06 -18.45 1.12
C THR A 711 10.96 -16.96 1.40
N LEU A 712 11.91 -16.17 0.90
CA LEU A 712 12.07 -14.71 0.99
C LEU A 712 12.13 -14.15 2.42
N MET A 713 11.50 -14.77 3.40
CA MET A 713 11.37 -14.43 4.82
C MET A 713 10.92 -12.99 5.09
N GLU A 714 11.31 -12.01 4.25
CA GLU A 714 10.93 -10.61 4.35
C GLU A 714 10.84 -9.96 2.95
N GLU A 715 9.67 -9.99 2.32
CA GLU A 715 9.45 -9.35 1.02
C GLU A 715 8.87 -7.94 1.19
N SER A 716 9.73 -6.93 1.22
CA SER A 716 9.35 -5.53 1.44
C SER A 716 8.95 -4.81 0.15
N ILE A 717 9.57 -5.11 -0.99
CA ILE A 717 9.38 -4.37 -2.25
C ILE A 717 7.97 -4.55 -2.79
N SER A 718 7.52 -5.81 -2.95
CA SER A 718 6.17 -6.11 -3.44
C SER A 718 5.09 -5.72 -2.43
N ARG A 719 5.37 -5.91 -1.11
CA ARG A 719 4.47 -5.47 -0.03
C ARG A 719 4.21 -3.97 -0.10
N MET A 720 5.24 -3.15 -0.25
CA MET A 720 5.09 -1.69 -0.34
C MET A 720 4.40 -1.27 -1.64
N ALA A 721 4.53 -2.02 -2.73
CA ALA A 721 3.75 -1.83 -3.95
C ALA A 721 2.28 -2.24 -3.79
N GLY A 722 1.92 -2.94 -2.71
CA GLY A 722 0.55 -3.31 -2.38
C GLY A 722 0.21 -4.78 -2.63
N SER A 723 1.20 -5.67 -2.80
CA SER A 723 0.96 -7.12 -2.91
C SER A 723 0.19 -7.66 -1.69
N GLN A 724 -0.76 -8.56 -1.94
CA GLN A 724 -1.62 -9.17 -0.95
C GLN A 724 -1.21 -10.61 -0.58
N HIS A 725 -0.16 -11.16 -1.21
CA HIS A 725 0.20 -12.58 -1.14
C HIS A 725 1.18 -12.94 -0.02
N GLY A 726 1.40 -12.02 0.93
CA GLY A 726 2.31 -12.25 2.05
C GLY A 726 3.75 -11.83 1.76
N VAL A 727 4.62 -12.08 2.72
CA VAL A 727 6.05 -11.68 2.69
C VAL A 727 7.00 -12.86 2.90
N ARG A 728 6.46 -14.02 3.24
CA ARG A 728 7.19 -15.25 3.56
C ARG A 728 6.34 -16.47 3.23
N LEU A 729 6.99 -17.52 2.73
CA LEU A 729 6.45 -18.89 2.70
C LEU A 729 7.34 -19.81 3.50
N GLU A 730 6.71 -20.81 4.11
CA GLU A 730 7.42 -21.90 4.77
C GLU A 730 7.86 -22.97 3.74
N VAL A 731 8.92 -23.69 4.07
CA VAL A 731 9.44 -24.76 3.20
C VAL A 731 8.37 -25.79 2.88
N ASP A 732 7.55 -26.17 3.86
CA ASP A 732 6.47 -27.16 3.68
C ASP A 732 5.37 -26.68 2.73
N GLU A 733 5.13 -25.34 2.65
CA GLU A 733 4.17 -24.76 1.70
C GLU A 733 4.67 -24.88 0.26
N LEU A 734 5.98 -24.65 0.02
CA LEU A 734 6.62 -24.82 -1.28
C LEU A 734 6.65 -26.30 -1.71
N ILE A 735 6.98 -27.20 -0.80
CA ILE A 735 6.90 -28.65 -1.03
C ILE A 735 5.46 -29.06 -1.40
N GLY A 736 4.48 -28.61 -0.61
CA GLY A 736 3.07 -28.87 -0.87
C GLY A 736 2.59 -28.33 -2.23
N ALA A 737 3.05 -27.16 -2.65
CA ALA A 737 2.75 -26.57 -3.95
C ALA A 737 3.30 -27.45 -5.10
N ALA A 738 4.56 -27.88 -5.02
CA ALA A 738 5.16 -28.80 -6.00
C ALA A 738 4.35 -30.11 -6.11
N HIS A 739 4.01 -30.71 -4.98
CA HIS A 739 3.25 -31.96 -4.93
C HIS A 739 1.82 -31.80 -5.49
N ARG A 740 1.12 -30.69 -5.19
CA ARG A 740 -0.21 -30.41 -5.78
C ARG A 740 -0.15 -30.24 -7.31
N ALA A 741 0.97 -29.76 -7.82
CA ALA A 741 1.20 -29.70 -9.27
C ALA A 741 1.59 -31.05 -9.89
N GLY A 742 1.75 -32.13 -9.11
CA GLY A 742 2.23 -33.43 -9.56
C GLY A 742 3.74 -33.44 -9.86
N ARG A 743 4.53 -32.64 -9.13
CA ARG A 743 5.99 -32.51 -9.30
C ARG A 743 6.71 -32.97 -8.03
N ARG A 744 7.92 -33.49 -8.18
CA ARG A 744 8.84 -33.71 -7.05
C ARG A 744 9.36 -32.35 -6.57
N ALA A 745 9.41 -32.13 -5.27
CA ALA A 745 10.00 -30.94 -4.70
C ALA A 745 11.51 -31.11 -4.47
N ALA A 746 12.31 -30.08 -4.71
CA ALA A 746 13.71 -30.08 -4.36
C ALA A 746 14.19 -28.69 -3.93
N GLN A 747 14.94 -28.66 -2.83
CA GLN A 747 15.70 -27.47 -2.45
C GLN A 747 16.98 -27.37 -3.29
N ARG A 748 17.23 -26.20 -3.84
CA ARG A 748 18.46 -25.87 -4.57
C ARG A 748 19.29 -24.81 -3.87
N ASP A 749 20.58 -24.69 -4.26
CA ASP A 749 21.35 -23.48 -4.03
C ASP A 749 21.15 -22.46 -5.17
N THR A 750 21.78 -21.29 -5.08
CA THR A 750 21.72 -20.22 -6.09
C THR A 750 22.22 -20.66 -7.46
N GLY A 751 23.17 -21.58 -7.51
CA GLY A 751 23.74 -22.18 -8.74
C GLY A 751 22.92 -23.35 -9.32
N TYR A 752 21.72 -23.60 -8.82
CA TYR A 752 20.83 -24.69 -9.22
C TYR A 752 21.35 -26.11 -8.92
N ARG A 753 22.32 -26.26 -8.01
CA ARG A 753 22.69 -27.56 -7.48
C ARG A 753 21.63 -28.00 -6.46
N LEU A 754 21.11 -29.23 -6.64
CA LEU A 754 20.12 -29.78 -5.71
C LEU A 754 20.79 -30.14 -4.38
N LEU A 755 20.24 -29.63 -3.30
CA LEU A 755 20.71 -29.86 -1.92
C LEU A 755 19.89 -30.95 -1.24
N ARG A 756 18.59 -30.95 -1.43
CA ARG A 756 17.62 -31.87 -0.81
C ARG A 756 16.44 -32.11 -1.71
N SER A 757 15.88 -33.33 -1.71
CA SER A 757 14.70 -33.68 -2.53
C SER A 757 13.65 -34.37 -1.70
N TRP A 758 12.39 -34.09 -2.02
CA TRP A 758 11.22 -34.75 -1.44
C TRP A 758 10.46 -35.48 -2.56
N PRO A 759 10.52 -36.81 -2.55
CA PRO A 759 9.69 -37.63 -3.46
C PRO A 759 8.21 -37.44 -3.12
N ASP A 760 7.35 -37.83 -4.04
CA ASP A 760 5.90 -37.67 -3.96
C ASP A 760 5.30 -38.12 -2.61
N SER A 761 4.17 -37.57 -2.19
CA SER A 761 3.55 -37.66 -0.86
C SER A 761 3.16 -39.10 -0.40
N SER A 762 3.48 -40.13 -1.16
CA SER A 762 3.24 -41.54 -0.83
C SER A 762 4.47 -42.33 -0.33
N ALA A 763 5.65 -41.70 -0.30
CA ALA A 763 6.87 -42.33 0.19
C ALA A 763 7.38 -41.62 1.46
N ASP A 764 7.64 -42.41 2.52
CA ASP A 764 8.36 -41.94 3.71
C ASP A 764 9.66 -41.22 3.29
N PRO A 765 10.07 -40.13 3.97
CA PRO A 765 11.28 -39.42 3.64
C PRO A 765 12.47 -40.40 3.73
N ILE A 766 13.11 -40.68 2.60
CA ILE A 766 14.37 -41.41 2.57
C ILE A 766 15.35 -40.62 3.40
N GLY A 767 15.84 -41.21 4.48
CA GLY A 767 16.59 -40.59 5.56
C GLY A 767 17.69 -39.65 5.05
N ALA A 768 17.61 -38.40 5.49
CA ALA A 768 18.68 -37.49 5.35
C ALA A 768 19.87 -37.93 6.23
N PRO A 769 21.11 -37.96 5.75
CA PRO A 769 22.23 -38.05 6.65
C PRO A 769 22.21 -36.84 7.56
N GLY A 770 22.36 -37.08 8.88
CA GLY A 770 22.44 -36.00 9.86
C GLY A 770 23.59 -35.02 9.55
N PRO A 771 23.58 -33.82 10.11
CA PRO A 771 24.54 -32.74 9.77
C PRO A 771 26.02 -33.08 10.00
N GLU A 772 26.34 -34.20 10.62
CA GLU A 772 27.74 -34.66 10.84
C GLU A 772 28.34 -35.47 9.68
N ALA A 773 27.57 -35.96 8.71
CA ALA A 773 28.07 -36.79 7.61
C ALA A 773 28.51 -36.00 6.37
N GLU A 774 28.12 -34.75 6.21
CA GLU A 774 28.47 -33.92 5.04
C GLU A 774 29.83 -33.23 5.12
N LEU A 775 30.44 -33.12 6.33
CA LEU A 775 31.78 -32.52 6.50
C LEU A 775 32.94 -33.43 6.14
N ALA A 776 32.70 -34.73 5.94
CA ALA A 776 33.75 -35.72 5.65
C ALA A 776 34.05 -35.93 4.16
N GLY A 777 33.25 -35.38 3.24
CA GLY A 777 33.35 -35.59 1.79
C GLY A 777 34.11 -34.52 0.96
N MET A 778 34.60 -33.46 1.58
CA MET A 778 35.14 -32.29 0.85
C MET A 778 36.66 -32.17 0.85
N THR A 779 37.38 -33.26 0.95
CA THR A 779 38.85 -33.23 0.66
C THR A 779 39.20 -34.23 -0.43
N THR A 780 39.56 -33.75 -1.58
CA THR A 780 40.40 -34.23 -2.67
C THR A 780 39.73 -34.06 -4.03
N GLY A 781 40.00 -32.94 -4.69
CA GLY A 781 39.86 -32.79 -6.13
C GLY A 781 41.13 -33.30 -6.80
N PRO A 782 41.08 -33.96 -7.98
CA PRO A 782 42.27 -34.35 -8.71
C PRO A 782 42.88 -33.15 -9.42
N GLY A 783 44.22 -33.07 -9.30
CA GLY A 783 45.03 -32.10 -10.02
C GLY A 783 44.93 -32.28 -11.55
N ARG A 784 44.97 -31.17 -12.23
CA ARG A 784 45.16 -31.13 -13.69
C ARG A 784 46.63 -31.32 -14.01
N ASP A 785 46.95 -32.31 -14.84
CA ASP A 785 48.05 -32.32 -15.80
C ASP A 785 47.54 -31.76 -17.13
#